data_1190a8ecbf210bf3e25681de3b841981
#
_entry.id   1190a8ecbf210bf3e25681de3b841981
#
_cell.length_a   1.000
_cell.length_b   1.000
_cell.length_c   1.000
_cell.angle_alpha   90.00
_cell.angle_beta   90.00
_cell.angle_gamma   90.00
#
_symmetry.space_group_name_H-M   'P 1'
#
loop_
_entity.id
_entity.type
_entity.pdbx_description
1 polymer ?
#
loop_
_entity_poly.entity_id
_entity_poly.type
_entity_poly.pdbx_seq_one_letter_code
_entity_poly.pdbx_strand_id
1 'polypeptide(L)'
;MIQLHFDKLYSTERSLEPCETAVPFPKGECRDERDFWLVQDGEKRPVQTQVTSRWEDGSVRWLHVCFQADFRANRAQDCFLASGKEAEPYPAGRVQTLESGKDTVASHGFSAVLSPEGSDVLLKQVVFREKELPYRFPCPQLRERTREGIRTYRSRVVSWKRIWEGPLAASYECLLDLEPEDGKKHLKAEAVLHFWGGKPWMELEYRLINTSDEPLDIVSLCWKISESGENTGAESAADKVRTMTGISNYRTSFQVSETGEPVSVLADADLVMNTANEHFAEVFFGTLFCSRSSGAAGITATIWQAQQNFPKGAAADRDGLEIALVPEGKDAVVMQPGMARTQRILLHFHEGDLAKEEIAARSTIYQMPDKCRLDSDVYRRAGVFEDVFLDREKRIPEYERVLRARADNHARGYGMLNWGDAPDPGYTQQRRGGDEVVWTNNEYDFPHACYLLYARTGERRFLDYGLVAADHWMDVDVCHYSQDPLLYGGQWEHTRRHIADGTIVCSHQWVEGLLDTWHFTGNPRALETALGIGENVLRLLDTPMFHQKGGINARETGWALRTLSALYKETQDEKWLARCQWIVGHFREWKEEYGHWLSPYLDNTFIHVVFMISIAAGSLMRYWRIRPDEELKGMIAGEVEDMVENCMLEDGTFYYKELPSLNRSGSNPLILEALVYAWELTGDRKFLEAGLVTFKNIMEGNKLSIGGVKRHVGDAVIQNGDGTKTFAQSFLPLALYYKAAAEAGML
;
A
#
# COMPACT_ATOMS: atom_id res chain seq x y z
N MET A 1 23.96 -5.95 15.40
CA MET A 1 24.25 -5.40 14.06
C MET A 1 23.36 -6.14 13.07
N ILE A 2 22.59 -5.42 12.26
CA ILE A 2 21.62 -5.96 11.29
C ILE A 2 22.10 -5.58 9.90
N GLN A 3 22.23 -6.56 9.00
CA GLN A 3 22.66 -6.35 7.62
C GLN A 3 21.51 -5.82 6.77
N LEU A 4 21.77 -4.76 6.01
CA LEU A 4 20.89 -4.12 5.05
C LEU A 4 21.49 -4.35 3.68
N HIS A 5 20.95 -5.29 2.91
CA HIS A 5 21.47 -5.64 1.59
C HIS A 5 20.75 -4.86 0.48
N PHE A 6 21.51 -4.19 -0.37
CA PHE A 6 21.02 -3.53 -1.57
C PHE A 6 21.41 -4.29 -2.83
N ASP A 7 20.43 -4.63 -3.63
CA ASP A 7 20.69 -5.22 -4.95
C ASP A 7 21.20 -4.17 -5.93
N LYS A 8 21.94 -4.64 -6.95
CA LYS A 8 22.38 -3.78 -8.04
C LYS A 8 21.17 -3.25 -8.83
N LEU A 9 21.02 -1.93 -8.93
CA LEU A 9 19.97 -1.29 -9.73
C LEU A 9 20.52 -0.43 -10.88
N TYR A 10 21.45 0.49 -10.61
CA TYR A 10 21.84 1.55 -11.54
C TYR A 10 23.31 1.49 -11.95
N SER A 11 23.56 2.05 -13.15
CA SER A 11 24.93 2.22 -13.69
C SER A 11 25.59 3.55 -13.32
N THR A 12 24.92 4.37 -12.49
CA THR A 12 25.41 5.67 -12.01
C THR A 12 25.79 5.59 -10.53
N GLU A 13 26.89 6.25 -10.17
CA GLU A 13 27.25 6.46 -8.77
C GLU A 13 26.34 7.51 -8.14
N ARG A 14 25.96 7.29 -6.89
CA ARG A 14 25.16 8.23 -6.13
C ARG A 14 25.72 8.35 -4.72
N SER A 15 25.81 9.58 -4.22
CA SER A 15 26.31 9.86 -2.88
C SER A 15 25.22 10.39 -1.98
N LEU A 16 25.23 9.92 -0.73
CA LEU A 16 24.29 10.33 0.31
C LEU A 16 22.83 10.24 -0.16
N GLU A 17 22.49 9.19 -0.92
CA GLU A 17 21.13 8.97 -1.39
C GLU A 17 20.21 8.65 -0.22
N PRO A 18 19.05 9.32 -0.07
CA PRO A 18 18.09 9.01 0.98
C PRO A 18 17.54 7.61 0.81
N CYS A 19 17.54 6.85 1.89
CA CYS A 19 17.03 5.50 1.97
C CYS A 19 16.20 5.32 3.23
N GLU A 20 15.21 4.46 3.14
CA GLU A 20 14.35 4.09 4.25
C GLU A 20 14.22 2.58 4.34
N THR A 21 14.05 2.09 5.55
CA THR A 21 13.78 0.68 5.83
C THR A 21 13.04 0.52 7.15
N ALA A 22 12.47 -0.66 7.36
CA ALA A 22 11.89 -1.03 8.64
C ALA A 22 12.58 -2.26 9.20
N VAL A 23 12.85 -2.23 10.49
CA VAL A 23 13.55 -3.31 11.18
C VAL A 23 12.70 -3.78 12.37
N PRO A 24 12.32 -5.07 12.38
CA PRO A 24 11.61 -5.65 13.52
C PRO A 24 12.59 -6.16 14.58
N PHE A 25 12.16 -6.13 15.83
CA PHE A 25 12.91 -6.63 16.98
C PHE A 25 12.12 -7.65 17.81
N PRO A 26 12.79 -8.69 18.35
CA PRO A 26 12.19 -9.56 19.33
C PRO A 26 11.75 -8.79 20.58
N LYS A 27 10.73 -9.30 21.25
CA LYS A 27 10.23 -8.73 22.51
C LYS A 27 11.36 -8.62 23.55
N GLY A 28 11.50 -7.44 24.14
CA GLY A 28 12.50 -7.14 25.18
C GLY A 28 13.92 -6.80 24.67
N GLU A 29 14.21 -6.97 23.35
CA GLU A 29 15.57 -6.77 22.82
C GLU A 29 15.93 -5.28 22.66
N CYS A 30 15.03 -4.48 22.08
CA CYS A 30 15.27 -3.06 21.83
C CYS A 30 14.38 -2.18 22.72
N ARG A 31 14.97 -1.28 23.50
CA ARG A 31 14.23 -0.37 24.39
C ARG A 31 14.41 1.11 24.07
N ASP A 32 15.48 1.50 23.39
CA ASP A 32 15.76 2.88 23.00
C ASP A 32 15.99 2.98 21.48
N GLU A 33 15.14 3.71 20.80
CA GLU A 33 15.20 3.97 19.37
C GLU A 33 16.29 4.93 18.94
N ARG A 34 16.98 5.57 19.88
CA ARG A 34 18.02 6.58 19.60
C ARG A 34 19.43 5.99 19.51
N ASP A 35 19.62 4.75 19.95
CA ASP A 35 20.93 4.09 20.05
C ASP A 35 21.37 3.42 18.73
N PHE A 36 21.01 3.98 17.58
CA PHE A 36 21.32 3.38 16.28
C PHE A 36 22.16 4.27 15.39
N TRP A 37 23.00 3.65 14.57
CA TRP A 37 23.75 4.28 13.49
C TRP A 37 23.93 3.33 12.31
N LEU A 38 24.12 3.89 11.11
CA LEU A 38 24.49 3.12 9.93
C LEU A 38 26.00 2.93 9.88
N VAL A 39 26.45 1.78 9.45
CA VAL A 39 27.84 1.51 9.08
C VAL A 39 27.91 1.17 7.60
N GLN A 40 28.65 1.96 6.83
CA GLN A 40 28.94 1.71 5.43
C GLN A 40 30.43 1.88 5.16
N ASP A 41 31.09 0.89 4.53
CA ASP A 41 32.53 0.87 4.22
C ASP A 41 33.42 1.18 5.48
N GLY A 42 32.97 0.76 6.66
CA GLY A 42 33.64 1.00 7.96
C GLY A 42 33.37 2.37 8.59
N GLU A 43 32.60 3.24 7.94
CA GLU A 43 32.24 4.57 8.44
C GLU A 43 30.89 4.55 9.13
N LYS A 44 30.81 5.25 10.28
CA LYS A 44 29.56 5.45 11.00
C LYS A 44 28.82 6.66 10.44
N ARG A 45 27.50 6.53 10.24
CA ARG A 45 26.62 7.61 9.78
C ARG A 45 25.37 7.69 10.66
N PRO A 46 24.79 8.88 10.85
CA PRO A 46 23.56 9.04 11.60
C PRO A 46 22.39 8.35 10.88
N VAL A 47 21.43 7.96 11.68
CA VAL A 47 20.11 7.53 11.23
C VAL A 47 19.04 8.38 11.92
N GLN A 48 17.88 8.49 11.29
CA GLN A 48 16.68 9.05 11.89
C GLN A 48 15.69 7.92 12.05
N THR A 49 15.13 7.78 13.24
CA THR A 49 14.30 6.63 13.61
C THR A 49 12.91 7.06 14.03
N GLN A 50 11.92 6.18 13.76
CA GLN A 50 10.56 6.29 14.24
C GLN A 50 10.09 4.91 14.71
N VAL A 51 9.63 4.83 15.96
CA VAL A 51 8.96 3.59 16.41
C VAL A 51 7.57 3.57 15.84
N THR A 52 7.31 2.56 14.99
CA THR A 52 5.98 2.37 14.41
C THR A 52 5.13 1.40 15.23
N SER A 53 5.75 0.52 16.03
CA SER A 53 5.01 -0.38 16.91
C SER A 53 5.85 -0.80 18.13
N ARG A 54 5.18 -1.10 19.24
CA ARG A 54 5.80 -1.62 20.47
C ARG A 54 5.16 -2.94 20.92
N TRP A 55 5.96 -3.75 21.61
CA TRP A 55 5.46 -4.90 22.34
C TRP A 55 4.74 -4.46 23.63
N GLU A 56 3.97 -5.38 24.24
CA GLU A 56 3.20 -5.11 25.47
C GLU A 56 4.10 -4.73 26.66
N ASP A 57 5.38 -5.11 26.64
CA ASP A 57 6.36 -4.74 27.65
C ASP A 57 7.02 -3.36 27.40
N GLY A 58 6.54 -2.64 26.37
CA GLY A 58 7.02 -1.32 25.95
C GLY A 58 8.29 -1.35 25.11
N SER A 59 8.90 -2.52 24.87
CA SER A 59 10.04 -2.63 23.95
C SER A 59 9.63 -2.37 22.50
N VAL A 60 10.58 -1.93 21.68
CA VAL A 60 10.34 -1.68 20.26
C VAL A 60 10.03 -2.98 19.54
N ARG A 61 8.92 -3.01 18.79
CA ARG A 61 8.53 -4.11 17.92
C ARG A 61 8.95 -3.83 16.48
N TRP A 62 8.68 -2.62 16.00
CA TRP A 62 9.08 -2.16 14.68
C TRP A 62 9.71 -0.78 14.75
N LEU A 63 10.82 -0.61 14.04
CA LEU A 63 11.57 0.63 13.93
C LEU A 63 11.68 1.00 12.45
N HIS A 64 11.09 2.11 12.06
CA HIS A 64 11.32 2.72 10.75
C HIS A 64 12.59 3.56 10.84
N VAL A 65 13.47 3.42 9.84
CA VAL A 65 14.81 4.01 9.84
C VAL A 65 15.06 4.73 8.52
N CYS A 66 15.35 6.03 8.59
CA CYS A 66 15.81 6.83 7.47
C CYS A 66 17.32 7.08 7.61
N PHE A 67 18.05 6.99 6.51
CA PHE A 67 19.50 7.16 6.46
C PHE A 67 19.97 7.62 5.08
N GLN A 68 21.25 8.00 4.96
CA GLN A 68 21.88 8.34 3.69
C GLN A 68 22.96 7.31 3.36
N ALA A 69 22.92 6.75 2.14
CA ALA A 69 23.87 5.75 1.66
C ALA A 69 24.53 6.16 0.35
N ASP A 70 25.76 5.70 0.13
CA ASP A 70 26.47 5.84 -1.14
C ASP A 70 26.29 4.59 -1.98
N PHE A 71 26.06 4.76 -3.27
CA PHE A 71 25.87 3.66 -4.21
C PHE A 71 26.93 3.69 -5.31
N ARG A 72 27.63 2.57 -5.47
CA ARG A 72 28.58 2.39 -6.57
C ARG A 72 27.84 1.89 -7.82
N ALA A 73 28.28 2.38 -8.97
CA ALA A 73 27.74 1.98 -10.26
C ALA A 73 27.80 0.45 -10.47
N ASN A 74 26.70 -0.14 -10.88
CA ASN A 74 26.59 -1.55 -11.24
C ASN A 74 27.01 -2.56 -10.14
N ARG A 75 26.85 -2.22 -8.87
CA ARG A 75 27.23 -3.10 -7.75
C ARG A 75 26.10 -3.23 -6.73
N ALA A 76 25.92 -4.45 -6.25
CA ALA A 76 25.21 -4.71 -5.00
C ALA A 76 26.11 -4.31 -3.83
N GLN A 77 25.52 -3.94 -2.71
CA GLN A 77 26.28 -3.53 -1.52
C GLN A 77 25.54 -3.79 -0.23
N ASP A 78 26.28 -3.83 0.86
CA ASP A 78 25.77 -4.01 2.20
C ASP A 78 26.05 -2.76 3.04
N CYS A 79 25.02 -2.38 3.80
CA CYS A 79 25.17 -1.50 4.95
C CYS A 79 24.77 -2.27 6.21
N PHE A 80 25.11 -1.75 7.38
CA PHE A 80 24.77 -2.38 8.64
C PHE A 80 24.12 -1.38 9.58
N LEU A 81 22.97 -1.72 10.13
CA LEU A 81 22.39 -1.00 11.24
C LEU A 81 22.99 -1.56 12.55
N ALA A 82 23.74 -0.72 13.23
CA ALA A 82 24.38 -1.05 14.49
C ALA A 82 23.71 -0.30 15.64
N SER A 83 23.78 -0.87 16.85
CA SER A 83 23.25 -0.28 18.08
C SER A 83 24.27 -0.35 19.23
N GLY A 84 24.20 0.58 20.18
CA GLY A 84 25.01 0.60 21.40
C GLY A 84 25.08 1.98 22.04
N LYS A 85 25.54 2.05 23.29
CA LYS A 85 25.58 3.28 24.08
C LYS A 85 26.70 4.28 23.68
N GLU A 86 27.56 3.90 22.75
CA GLU A 86 28.69 4.74 22.29
C GLU A 86 28.33 5.40 20.94
N ALA A 87 27.38 6.32 20.96
CA ALA A 87 27.22 7.27 19.87
C ALA A 87 28.35 8.31 20.00
N GLU A 88 29.54 8.03 19.44
CA GLU A 88 30.53 9.11 19.22
C GLU A 88 29.91 10.16 18.31
N PRO A 89 30.15 11.45 18.56
CA PRO A 89 29.69 12.51 17.70
C PRO A 89 30.22 12.28 16.27
N TYR A 90 29.31 12.29 15.30
CA TYR A 90 29.63 12.07 13.89
C TYR A 90 30.64 13.08 13.38
N PRO A 91 31.66 12.70 12.57
CA PRO A 91 32.57 13.64 11.96
C PRO A 91 31.82 14.70 11.19
N ALA A 92 31.99 15.96 11.54
CA ALA A 92 31.42 17.07 10.78
C ALA A 92 31.86 16.98 9.31
N GLY A 93 30.93 16.87 8.38
CA GLY A 93 31.18 16.99 6.94
C GLY A 93 30.73 15.86 6.03
N ARG A 94 30.28 14.70 6.54
CA ARG A 94 29.88 13.56 5.70
C ARG A 94 28.37 13.29 5.64
N VAL A 95 27.56 14.01 6.39
CA VAL A 95 26.11 13.91 6.37
C VAL A 95 25.54 15.29 6.13
N GLN A 96 24.61 15.36 5.21
CA GLN A 96 23.88 16.58 4.93
C GLN A 96 22.55 16.54 5.68
N THR A 97 22.42 17.43 6.66
CA THR A 97 21.23 17.55 7.49
C THR A 97 20.29 18.65 6.99
N LEU A 98 19.07 18.61 7.46
CA LEU A 98 18.10 19.70 7.31
C LEU A 98 17.73 20.28 8.67
N GLU A 99 17.30 21.53 8.65
CA GLU A 99 16.70 22.22 9.78
C GLU A 99 15.22 22.45 9.47
N SER A 100 14.34 21.97 10.33
CA SER A 100 12.90 22.12 10.18
C SER A 100 12.33 23.02 11.26
N GLY A 101 11.74 24.15 10.85
CA GLY A 101 10.97 25.05 11.70
C GLY A 101 9.47 24.78 11.64
N LYS A 102 8.69 25.66 12.26
CA LYS A 102 7.22 25.59 12.17
C LYS A 102 6.74 25.72 10.70
N ASP A 103 7.27 26.71 10.00
CA ASP A 103 6.84 27.08 8.64
C ASP A 103 8.02 27.09 7.63
N THR A 104 9.19 26.61 8.03
CA THR A 104 10.42 26.66 7.23
C THR A 104 11.15 25.33 7.24
N VAL A 105 11.72 24.98 6.10
CA VAL A 105 12.65 23.86 5.96
C VAL A 105 13.89 24.40 5.29
N ALA A 106 15.05 24.16 5.86
CA ALA A 106 16.33 24.55 5.28
C ALA A 106 17.30 23.37 5.28
N SER A 107 18.01 23.20 4.19
CA SER A 107 19.07 22.23 4.00
C SER A 107 20.18 22.86 3.19
N HIS A 108 21.33 22.19 3.06
CA HIS A 108 22.46 22.74 2.34
C HIS A 108 22.10 23.12 0.89
N GLY A 109 22.09 24.43 0.61
CA GLY A 109 21.78 24.97 -0.71
C GLY A 109 20.31 24.95 -1.12
N PHE A 110 19.39 24.56 -0.21
CA PHE A 110 17.95 24.55 -0.47
C PHE A 110 17.17 24.98 0.76
N SER A 111 16.15 25.82 0.59
CA SER A 111 15.15 26.08 1.62
C SER A 111 13.77 26.38 1.05
N ALA A 112 12.74 26.07 1.81
CA ALA A 112 11.35 26.33 1.48
C ALA A 112 10.62 26.98 2.66
N VAL A 113 9.68 27.86 2.37
CA VAL A 113 8.78 28.50 3.34
C VAL A 113 7.36 28.07 2.99
N LEU A 114 6.68 27.43 3.94
CA LEU A 114 5.29 27.01 3.81
C LEU A 114 4.38 28.24 3.83
N SER A 115 3.28 28.17 3.13
CA SER A 115 2.33 29.27 3.06
C SER A 115 1.43 29.34 4.29
N PRO A 116 0.97 30.56 4.71
CA PRO A 116 0.04 30.70 5.81
C PRO A 116 -1.37 30.18 5.45
N GLU A 117 -2.19 29.98 6.46
CA GLU A 117 -3.63 29.68 6.34
C GLU A 117 -4.32 30.73 5.44
N GLY A 118 -5.29 30.29 4.66
CA GLY A 118 -6.04 31.10 3.68
C GLY A 118 -5.30 31.33 2.35
N SER A 119 -4.05 30.90 2.22
CA SER A 119 -3.26 31.05 1.00
C SER A 119 -3.76 30.12 -0.12
N ASP A 120 -3.63 30.58 -1.36
CA ASP A 120 -3.87 29.81 -2.59
C ASP A 120 -2.57 29.18 -3.17
N VAL A 121 -1.44 29.33 -2.46
CA VAL A 121 -0.18 28.70 -2.79
C VAL A 121 0.27 27.76 -1.68
N LEU A 122 0.94 26.66 -2.01
CA LEU A 122 1.50 25.71 -1.06
C LEU A 122 2.79 26.21 -0.42
N LEU A 123 3.66 26.83 -1.25
CA LEU A 123 4.91 27.39 -0.82
C LEU A 123 4.94 28.89 -1.09
N LYS A 124 5.29 29.65 -0.04
CA LYS A 124 5.44 31.08 -0.13
C LYS A 124 6.77 31.46 -0.83
N GLN A 125 7.82 30.68 -0.59
CA GLN A 125 9.16 30.95 -1.08
C GLN A 125 9.93 29.63 -1.20
N VAL A 126 10.75 29.53 -2.24
CA VAL A 126 11.78 28.50 -2.38
C VAL A 126 13.09 29.19 -2.72
N VAL A 127 14.14 28.88 -1.99
CA VAL A 127 15.50 29.37 -2.22
C VAL A 127 16.38 28.21 -2.62
N PHE A 128 17.11 28.36 -3.71
CA PHE A 128 18.10 27.40 -4.18
C PHE A 128 19.44 28.10 -4.39
N ARG A 129 20.52 27.62 -3.71
CA ARG A 129 21.86 28.22 -3.74
C ARG A 129 21.86 29.71 -3.47
N GLU A 130 21.25 30.09 -2.34
CA GLU A 130 21.16 31.48 -1.85
C GLU A 130 20.34 32.43 -2.76
N LYS A 131 19.72 31.92 -3.83
CA LYS A 131 18.84 32.70 -4.69
C LYS A 131 17.41 32.24 -4.55
N GLU A 132 16.52 33.19 -4.36
CA GLU A 132 15.09 32.94 -4.44
C GLU A 132 14.72 32.55 -5.88
N LEU A 133 13.98 31.43 -6.00
CA LEU A 133 13.49 31.00 -7.31
C LEU A 133 12.28 31.84 -7.71
N PRO A 134 12.21 32.32 -8.94
CA PRO A 134 11.14 33.20 -9.39
C PRO A 134 9.84 32.44 -9.72
N TYR A 135 9.54 31.37 -8.98
CA TYR A 135 8.38 30.53 -9.25
C TYR A 135 7.31 30.67 -8.18
N ARG A 136 6.06 30.71 -8.62
CA ARG A 136 4.88 30.55 -7.77
C ARG A 136 4.48 29.09 -7.74
N PHE A 137 4.23 28.55 -6.53
CA PHE A 137 3.80 27.18 -6.28
C PHE A 137 2.35 27.17 -5.78
N PRO A 138 1.33 27.32 -6.65
CA PRO A 138 -0.06 27.38 -6.24
C PRO A 138 -0.53 26.03 -5.70
N CYS A 139 -1.67 26.01 -5.06
CA CYS A 139 -2.40 24.75 -4.82
C CYS A 139 -2.88 24.18 -6.17
N PRO A 140 -2.91 22.84 -6.34
CA PRO A 140 -3.46 22.22 -7.55
C PRO A 140 -4.90 22.67 -7.81
N GLN A 141 -5.23 22.92 -9.07
CA GLN A 141 -6.54 23.38 -9.51
C GLN A 141 -7.38 22.23 -10.05
N LEU A 142 -8.60 22.13 -9.57
CA LEU A 142 -9.60 21.14 -9.99
C LEU A 142 -10.69 21.81 -10.87
N ARG A 143 -11.08 21.11 -11.94
CA ARG A 143 -12.25 21.45 -12.77
C ARG A 143 -13.14 20.22 -12.93
N GLU A 144 -14.42 20.38 -12.66
CA GLU A 144 -15.45 19.34 -12.68
C GLU A 144 -16.44 19.59 -13.81
N ARG A 145 -16.89 18.53 -14.47
CA ARG A 145 -18.02 18.57 -15.41
C ARG A 145 -19.32 18.44 -14.60
N THR A 146 -20.20 19.38 -14.77
CA THR A 146 -21.55 19.36 -14.18
C THR A 146 -22.61 19.44 -15.26
N ARG A 147 -23.87 19.27 -14.91
CA ARG A 147 -25.00 19.47 -15.83
C ARG A 147 -25.13 20.93 -16.32
N GLU A 148 -24.62 21.89 -15.54
CA GLU A 148 -24.66 23.32 -15.84
C GLU A 148 -23.44 23.84 -16.60
N GLY A 149 -22.40 23.01 -16.80
CA GLY A 149 -21.14 23.36 -17.45
C GLY A 149 -19.92 22.92 -16.64
N ILE A 150 -18.81 23.61 -16.81
CA ILE A 150 -17.57 23.34 -16.07
C ILE A 150 -17.56 24.19 -14.79
N ARG A 151 -17.39 23.52 -13.65
CA ARG A 151 -17.18 24.12 -12.34
C ARG A 151 -15.68 24.14 -12.05
N THR A 152 -15.16 25.27 -11.64
CA THR A 152 -13.77 25.44 -11.22
C THR A 152 -13.70 25.59 -9.71
N TYR A 153 -12.73 24.97 -9.09
CA TYR A 153 -12.48 25.03 -7.66
C TYR A 153 -11.26 25.88 -7.36
N ARG A 154 -11.36 26.68 -6.30
CA ARG A 154 -10.23 27.42 -5.72
C ARG A 154 -9.76 26.69 -4.48
N SER A 155 -8.52 26.21 -4.50
CA SER A 155 -7.92 25.53 -3.36
C SER A 155 -7.29 26.52 -2.40
N ARG A 156 -7.50 26.34 -1.09
CA ARG A 156 -6.92 27.17 -0.02
C ARG A 156 -6.30 26.30 1.07
N VAL A 157 -5.18 26.74 1.58
CA VAL A 157 -4.52 26.17 2.75
C VAL A 157 -5.41 26.41 3.99
N VAL A 158 -5.80 25.33 4.67
CA VAL A 158 -6.55 25.38 5.93
C VAL A 158 -5.60 25.35 7.11
N SER A 159 -4.69 24.38 7.13
CA SER A 159 -3.75 24.19 8.24
C SER A 159 -2.54 23.38 7.80
N TRP A 160 -1.44 23.50 8.56
CA TRP A 160 -0.26 22.67 8.44
C TRP A 160 -0.02 21.88 9.73
N LYS A 161 0.37 20.62 9.58
CA LYS A 161 0.82 19.75 10.65
C LYS A 161 2.14 19.13 10.26
N ARG A 162 3.13 19.20 11.13
CA ARG A 162 4.38 18.46 10.94
C ARG A 162 4.15 17.01 11.37
N ILE A 163 4.33 16.07 10.47
CA ILE A 163 4.05 14.64 10.70
C ILE A 163 5.32 13.83 10.93
N TRP A 164 6.45 14.28 10.41
CA TRP A 164 7.75 13.70 10.69
C TRP A 164 8.81 14.79 10.78
N GLU A 165 9.72 14.65 11.74
CA GLU A 165 10.76 15.64 12.00
C GLU A 165 12.06 14.97 12.38
N GLY A 166 13.14 15.40 11.75
CA GLY A 166 14.48 15.01 12.12
C GLY A 166 15.53 15.61 11.19
N PRO A 167 16.79 15.31 11.41
CA PRO A 167 17.87 15.92 10.65
C PRO A 167 18.06 15.36 9.24
N LEU A 168 17.51 14.19 8.93
CA LEU A 168 17.68 13.56 7.61
C LEU A 168 16.45 13.69 6.73
N ALA A 169 15.25 13.77 7.32
CA ALA A 169 14.00 13.97 6.61
C ALA A 169 12.98 14.72 7.47
N ALA A 170 12.11 15.48 6.81
CA ALA A 170 10.96 16.13 7.43
C ALA A 170 9.75 16.09 6.49
N SER A 171 8.55 15.94 7.08
CA SER A 171 7.31 15.89 6.33
C SER A 171 6.24 16.76 6.97
N TYR A 172 5.53 17.50 6.14
CA TYR A 172 4.46 18.41 6.53
C TYR A 172 3.17 18.08 5.78
N GLU A 173 2.11 17.88 6.52
CA GLU A 173 0.78 17.67 5.99
C GLU A 173 0.00 18.99 5.96
N CYS A 174 -0.61 19.29 4.84
CA CYS A 174 -1.47 20.43 4.60
C CYS A 174 -2.90 19.96 4.34
N LEU A 175 -3.85 20.46 5.10
CA LEU A 175 -5.26 20.32 4.76
C LEU A 175 -5.66 21.45 3.82
N LEU A 176 -6.32 21.10 2.71
CA LEU A 176 -6.82 22.03 1.70
C LEU A 176 -8.35 21.99 1.64
N ASP A 177 -8.94 23.17 1.56
CA ASP A 177 -10.35 23.34 1.24
C ASP A 177 -10.48 23.75 -0.23
N LEU A 178 -11.34 23.08 -0.98
CA LEU A 178 -11.61 23.31 -2.38
C LEU A 178 -12.99 23.98 -2.49
N GLU A 179 -13.00 25.29 -2.66
CA GLU A 179 -14.20 26.12 -2.76
C GLU A 179 -14.61 26.22 -4.24
N PRO A 180 -15.82 25.78 -4.61
CA PRO A 180 -16.31 25.98 -5.97
C PRO A 180 -16.72 27.42 -6.21
N GLU A 181 -16.59 27.91 -7.44
CA GLU A 181 -16.99 29.27 -7.80
C GLU A 181 -18.48 29.54 -7.59
N ASP A 182 -19.33 28.52 -7.65
CA ASP A 182 -20.79 28.61 -7.42
C ASP A 182 -21.21 28.40 -5.96
N GLY A 183 -20.28 28.09 -5.06
CA GLY A 183 -20.53 27.90 -3.62
C GLY A 183 -21.35 26.64 -3.25
N LYS A 184 -21.61 25.72 -4.19
CA LYS A 184 -22.55 24.61 -3.97
C LYS A 184 -21.95 23.33 -3.41
N LYS A 185 -20.68 23.01 -3.71
CA LYS A 185 -20.07 21.72 -3.42
C LYS A 185 -18.63 21.90 -2.96
N HIS A 186 -18.41 21.89 -1.66
CA HIS A 186 -17.08 21.96 -1.08
C HIS A 186 -16.43 20.57 -1.07
N LEU A 187 -15.16 20.50 -1.45
CA LEU A 187 -14.35 19.31 -1.43
C LEU A 187 -13.12 19.52 -0.55
N LYS A 188 -12.48 18.44 -0.17
CA LYS A 188 -11.23 18.49 0.57
C LYS A 188 -10.10 17.80 -0.19
N ALA A 189 -8.89 18.28 0.03
CA ALA A 189 -7.67 17.60 -0.36
C ALA A 189 -6.66 17.69 0.76
N GLU A 190 -5.71 16.77 0.72
CA GLU A 190 -4.55 16.73 1.58
C GLU A 190 -3.30 16.84 0.72
N ALA A 191 -2.32 17.59 1.19
CA ALA A 191 -1.02 17.68 0.53
C ALA A 191 0.06 17.36 1.55
N VAL A 192 0.95 16.42 1.26
CA VAL A 192 2.11 16.15 2.10
C VAL A 192 3.36 16.56 1.35
N LEU A 193 4.19 17.38 1.97
CA LEU A 193 5.49 17.77 1.45
C LEU A 193 6.59 17.03 2.21
N HIS A 194 7.41 16.27 1.48
CA HIS A 194 8.58 15.57 2.01
C HIS A 194 9.87 16.25 1.59
N PHE A 195 10.80 16.39 2.54
CA PHE A 195 12.10 17.02 2.35
C PHE A 195 13.20 16.11 2.90
N TRP A 196 14.37 16.10 2.25
CA TRP A 196 15.52 15.29 2.65
C TRP A 196 16.77 16.14 2.83
N GLY A 197 17.54 15.83 3.86
CA GLY A 197 18.77 16.52 4.20
C GLY A 197 19.77 16.56 3.04
N GLY A 198 20.25 17.76 2.69
CA GLY A 198 21.23 18.01 1.64
C GLY A 198 20.75 17.79 0.22
N LYS A 199 19.46 17.57 0.02
CA LYS A 199 18.90 17.30 -1.31
C LYS A 199 18.14 18.50 -1.85
N PRO A 200 18.40 18.88 -3.12
CA PRO A 200 17.70 19.98 -3.77
C PRO A 200 16.40 19.49 -4.42
N TRP A 201 15.61 18.72 -3.70
CA TRP A 201 14.30 18.27 -4.15
C TRP A 201 13.33 18.11 -3.00
N MET A 202 12.05 18.13 -3.34
CA MET A 202 10.95 17.77 -2.46
C MET A 202 9.94 16.90 -3.20
N GLU A 203 9.20 16.08 -2.47
CA GLU A 203 8.05 15.36 -3.01
C GLU A 203 6.76 16.00 -2.52
N LEU A 204 5.79 16.12 -3.41
CA LEU A 204 4.40 16.43 -3.10
C LEU A 204 3.57 15.17 -3.25
N GLU A 205 2.94 14.71 -2.18
CA GLU A 205 1.79 13.83 -2.25
C GLU A 205 0.54 14.69 -2.22
N TYR A 206 -0.29 14.61 -3.25
CA TYR A 206 -1.57 15.32 -3.33
C TYR A 206 -2.70 14.32 -3.37
N ARG A 207 -3.58 14.38 -2.39
CA ARG A 207 -4.73 13.49 -2.21
C ARG A 207 -6.02 14.26 -2.34
N LEU A 208 -6.79 14.00 -3.40
CA LEU A 208 -8.14 14.52 -3.58
C LEU A 208 -9.14 13.55 -2.94
N ILE A 209 -10.12 14.10 -2.21
CA ILE A 209 -11.17 13.34 -1.54
C ILE A 209 -12.53 13.85 -2.02
N ASN A 210 -13.37 12.97 -2.56
CA ASN A 210 -14.75 13.33 -2.86
C ASN A 210 -15.57 13.34 -1.56
N THR A 211 -15.63 14.48 -0.89
CA THR A 211 -16.40 14.71 0.33
C THR A 211 -17.82 15.20 0.04
N SER A 212 -18.45 14.67 -1.01
CA SER A 212 -19.84 14.99 -1.38
C SER A 212 -20.65 13.71 -1.60
N ASP A 213 -21.96 13.85 -1.66
CA ASP A 213 -22.91 12.75 -1.90
C ASP A 213 -23.11 12.47 -3.41
N GLU A 214 -22.38 13.17 -4.29
CA GLU A 214 -22.48 13.03 -5.74
C GLU A 214 -21.15 12.61 -6.36
N PRO A 215 -21.15 11.85 -7.47
CA PRO A 215 -19.93 11.58 -8.24
C PRO A 215 -19.24 12.89 -8.66
N LEU A 216 -17.92 12.87 -8.68
CA LEU A 216 -17.05 13.96 -9.11
C LEU A 216 -16.47 13.61 -10.48
N ASP A 217 -17.00 14.23 -11.54
CA ASP A 217 -16.53 14.04 -12.93
C ASP A 217 -15.40 15.04 -13.22
N ILE A 218 -14.15 14.60 -13.04
CA ILE A 218 -12.96 15.42 -13.15
C ILE A 218 -12.60 15.65 -14.62
N VAL A 219 -12.71 16.88 -15.09
CA VAL A 219 -12.28 17.31 -16.44
C VAL A 219 -10.79 17.60 -16.45
N SER A 220 -10.30 18.25 -15.40
CA SER A 220 -8.86 18.49 -15.23
C SER A 220 -8.50 18.62 -13.75
N LEU A 221 -7.31 18.13 -13.43
CA LEU A 221 -6.63 18.36 -12.16
C LEU A 221 -5.18 18.69 -12.49
N CYS A 222 -4.79 19.96 -12.32
CA CYS A 222 -3.48 20.44 -12.76
C CYS A 222 -2.74 21.21 -11.67
N TRP A 223 -1.44 21.04 -11.62
CA TRP A 223 -0.53 21.86 -10.84
C TRP A 223 0.35 22.69 -11.81
N LYS A 224 0.13 24.02 -11.83
CA LYS A 224 0.85 24.95 -12.69
C LYS A 224 1.87 25.73 -11.87
N ILE A 225 3.15 25.50 -12.11
CA ILE A 225 4.25 26.23 -11.50
C ILE A 225 4.72 27.26 -12.53
N SER A 226 4.47 28.54 -12.28
CA SER A 226 4.76 29.62 -13.21
C SER A 226 5.74 30.62 -12.63
N GLU A 227 6.47 31.31 -13.50
CA GLU A 227 7.32 32.41 -13.10
C GLU A 227 6.48 33.57 -12.55
N SER A 228 6.85 34.11 -11.38
CA SER A 228 6.14 35.24 -10.78
C SER A 228 6.48 36.53 -11.54
N GLY A 229 5.48 37.10 -12.23
CA GLY A 229 5.64 38.27 -13.06
C GLY A 229 5.91 39.63 -12.33
N GLU A 230 6.31 39.60 -11.04
CA GLU A 230 6.46 40.83 -10.24
C GLU A 230 7.83 41.49 -10.28
N ASN A 231 8.80 40.96 -11.00
CA ASN A 231 10.10 41.64 -11.10
C ASN A 231 10.77 41.45 -12.44
N THR A 232 10.54 42.35 -13.37
CA THR A 232 11.63 42.74 -14.28
C THR A 232 11.33 44.04 -14.96
N GLY A 233 11.66 45.13 -14.31
CA GLY A 233 11.97 46.39 -14.95
C GLY A 233 13.38 46.44 -15.55
N ALA A 234 13.94 45.30 -15.92
CA ALA A 234 15.15 45.18 -16.72
C ALA A 234 14.89 44.16 -17.81
N GLU A 235 14.71 44.63 -19.04
CA GLU A 235 15.01 43.85 -20.24
C GLU A 235 16.49 43.42 -20.15
N SER A 236 16.82 42.40 -19.39
CA SER A 236 18.07 41.70 -19.53
C SER A 236 17.97 40.88 -20.83
N ALA A 237 18.99 40.94 -21.65
CA ALA A 237 19.14 40.16 -22.86
C ALA A 237 18.61 38.74 -22.64
N ALA A 238 17.61 38.34 -23.43
CA ALA A 238 16.77 37.15 -23.26
C ALA A 238 17.55 36.00 -22.66
N ASP A 239 17.38 35.74 -21.38
CA ASP A 239 17.94 34.55 -20.73
C ASP A 239 17.44 33.34 -21.54
N LYS A 240 18.38 32.56 -22.02
CA LYS A 240 18.10 31.37 -22.80
C LYS A 240 17.20 30.46 -21.92
N VAL A 241 15.97 30.29 -22.34
CA VAL A 241 15.04 29.34 -21.68
C VAL A 241 15.10 28.02 -22.43
N ARG A 242 15.36 26.96 -21.71
CA ARG A 242 15.30 25.62 -22.24
C ARG A 242 14.13 24.88 -21.63
N THR A 243 13.33 24.22 -22.44
CA THR A 243 12.20 23.41 -22.02
C THR A 243 12.36 21.98 -22.50
N MET A 244 11.91 21.02 -21.70
CA MET A 244 12.05 19.61 -22.02
C MET A 244 10.91 18.81 -21.42
N THR A 245 10.48 17.78 -22.13
CA THR A 245 9.72 16.65 -21.58
C THR A 245 10.38 15.33 -21.92
N GLY A 246 10.16 14.34 -21.07
CA GLY A 246 10.62 12.98 -21.30
C GLY A 246 9.65 11.95 -20.77
N ILE A 247 9.54 10.88 -21.53
CA ILE A 247 8.84 9.68 -21.13
C ILE A 247 9.70 8.47 -21.46
N SER A 248 9.79 7.54 -20.54
CA SER A 248 10.43 6.25 -20.77
C SER A 248 9.53 5.13 -20.26
N ASN A 249 9.48 4.10 -21.05
CA ASN A 249 9.03 2.78 -20.63
C ASN A 249 10.03 1.77 -21.23
N TYR A 250 9.70 1.09 -22.30
CA TYR A 250 10.64 0.29 -23.06
C TYR A 250 11.70 1.12 -23.81
N ARG A 251 11.33 2.32 -24.24
CA ARG A 251 12.24 3.30 -24.87
C ARG A 251 12.06 4.66 -24.24
N THR A 252 13.13 5.46 -24.25
CA THR A 252 13.07 6.84 -23.79
C THR A 252 12.87 7.77 -24.98
N SER A 253 11.88 8.66 -24.86
CA SER A 253 11.58 9.73 -25.82
C SER A 253 11.69 11.08 -25.14
N PHE A 254 12.34 12.03 -25.80
CA PHE A 254 12.48 13.40 -25.33
C PHE A 254 11.94 14.38 -26.36
N GLN A 255 11.34 15.47 -25.87
CA GLN A 255 11.12 16.69 -26.62
C GLN A 255 11.93 17.79 -25.93
N VAL A 256 12.74 18.52 -26.68
CA VAL A 256 13.62 19.58 -26.15
C VAL A 256 13.51 20.80 -27.03
N SER A 257 13.31 21.97 -26.43
CA SER A 257 13.41 23.26 -27.07
C SER A 257 14.48 24.10 -26.37
N GLU A 258 15.43 24.63 -27.10
CA GLU A 258 16.48 25.52 -26.60
C GLU A 258 16.05 27.00 -26.60
N THR A 259 14.81 27.28 -26.99
CA THR A 259 14.24 28.63 -27.13
C THR A 259 13.00 28.86 -26.26
N GLY A 260 12.64 27.84 -25.40
CA GLY A 260 11.49 27.90 -24.53
C GLY A 260 10.15 27.66 -25.23
N GLU A 261 10.18 27.10 -26.45
CA GLU A 261 8.94 26.68 -27.12
C GLU A 261 8.23 25.62 -26.29
N PRO A 262 6.89 25.59 -26.31
CA PRO A 262 6.12 24.61 -25.56
C PRO A 262 6.43 23.16 -25.97
N VAL A 263 6.66 22.32 -25.01
CA VAL A 263 6.82 20.86 -25.15
C VAL A 263 5.88 20.16 -24.19
N SER A 264 5.32 19.03 -24.61
CA SER A 264 4.37 18.27 -23.77
C SER A 264 4.47 16.78 -24.01
N VAL A 265 4.08 16.02 -22.98
CA VAL A 265 4.03 14.57 -23.01
C VAL A 265 2.76 14.08 -22.30
N LEU A 266 2.22 12.97 -22.77
CA LEU A 266 1.00 12.36 -22.28
C LEU A 266 1.20 10.87 -22.04
N ALA A 267 0.67 10.38 -20.94
CA ALA A 267 0.45 8.97 -20.68
C ALA A 267 -1.06 8.70 -20.65
N ASP A 268 -1.54 7.86 -21.54
CA ASP A 268 -2.95 7.49 -21.70
C ASP A 268 -3.11 5.98 -21.83
N ALA A 269 -4.34 5.52 -22.02
CA ALA A 269 -4.66 4.12 -22.16
C ALA A 269 -3.94 3.47 -23.35
N ASP A 270 -3.81 4.19 -24.48
CA ASP A 270 -3.15 3.66 -25.68
C ASP A 270 -1.67 3.40 -25.45
N LEU A 271 -0.99 4.28 -24.70
CA LEU A 271 0.40 4.05 -24.31
C LEU A 271 0.55 2.76 -23.50
N VAL A 272 -0.34 2.53 -22.53
CA VAL A 272 -0.31 1.33 -21.68
C VAL A 272 -0.66 0.07 -22.48
N MET A 273 -1.65 0.16 -23.38
CA MET A 273 -2.00 -0.95 -24.27
C MET A 273 -0.84 -1.38 -25.16
N ASN A 274 -0.08 -0.40 -25.67
CA ASN A 274 1.05 -0.65 -26.57
C ASN A 274 2.37 -0.92 -25.87
N THR A 275 2.43 -0.84 -24.54
CA THR A 275 3.60 -1.26 -23.76
C THR A 275 3.76 -2.77 -23.85
N ALA A 276 4.97 -3.25 -24.11
CA ALA A 276 5.25 -4.68 -24.25
C ALA A 276 4.87 -5.44 -22.96
N ASN A 277 4.28 -6.64 -23.15
CA ASN A 277 3.95 -7.56 -22.05
C ASN A 277 5.15 -8.45 -21.70
N GLU A 278 6.32 -7.85 -21.53
CA GLU A 278 7.55 -8.63 -21.41
C GLU A 278 7.73 -9.27 -20.06
N HIS A 279 7.16 -8.68 -19.02
CA HIS A 279 7.39 -9.12 -17.65
C HIS A 279 6.09 -9.20 -16.86
N PHE A 280 6.05 -10.20 -16.05
CA PHE A 280 4.92 -10.60 -15.23
C PHE A 280 4.79 -9.79 -13.93
N ALA A 281 5.67 -8.83 -13.67
CA ALA A 281 5.79 -8.26 -12.33
C ALA A 281 6.01 -6.75 -12.31
N GLU A 282 5.61 -6.05 -13.35
CA GLU A 282 6.01 -4.65 -13.48
C GLU A 282 5.13 -3.70 -12.67
N VAL A 283 5.65 -3.26 -11.54
CA VAL A 283 5.21 -2.05 -10.85
C VAL A 283 5.96 -0.80 -11.34
N PHE A 284 6.94 -0.99 -12.21
CA PHE A 284 7.76 0.06 -12.79
C PHE A 284 7.74 -0.02 -14.32
N PHE A 285 7.12 0.97 -14.98
CA PHE A 285 7.10 1.07 -16.44
C PHE A 285 8.15 2.05 -16.98
N GLY A 286 8.58 3.03 -16.19
CA GLY A 286 9.47 4.07 -16.59
C GLY A 286 9.10 5.41 -15.96
N THR A 287 9.58 6.50 -16.52
CA THR A 287 9.37 7.85 -15.99
C THR A 287 8.58 8.73 -16.94
N LEU A 288 7.92 9.76 -16.38
CA LEU A 288 7.31 10.87 -17.10
C LEU A 288 7.65 12.17 -16.37
N PHE A 289 8.25 13.11 -17.08
CA PHE A 289 8.68 14.37 -16.48
C PHE A 289 8.58 15.57 -17.46
N CYS A 290 8.53 16.76 -16.90
CA CYS A 290 8.79 18.02 -17.57
C CYS A 290 9.87 18.81 -16.83
N SER A 291 10.63 19.61 -17.57
CA SER A 291 11.73 20.41 -17.05
C SER A 291 11.80 21.76 -17.75
N ARG A 292 12.13 22.80 -16.98
CA ARG A 292 12.44 24.14 -17.45
C ARG A 292 13.69 24.65 -16.78
N SER A 293 14.59 25.21 -17.54
CA SER A 293 15.75 25.96 -17.02
C SER A 293 15.84 27.33 -17.65
N SER A 294 16.30 28.31 -16.85
CA SER A 294 16.55 29.68 -17.25
C SER A 294 17.74 30.22 -16.50
N GLY A 295 18.77 30.67 -17.24
CA GLY A 295 20.01 31.16 -16.62
C GLY A 295 20.71 30.10 -15.79
N ALA A 296 20.88 30.35 -14.49
CA ALA A 296 21.64 29.49 -13.60
C ALA A 296 20.80 28.42 -12.86
N ALA A 297 19.47 28.43 -13.01
CA ALA A 297 18.57 27.54 -12.25
C ALA A 297 17.57 26.81 -13.16
N GLY A 298 17.25 25.59 -12.77
CA GLY A 298 16.23 24.78 -13.42
C GLY A 298 15.34 24.07 -12.40
N ILE A 299 14.16 23.70 -12.86
CA ILE A 299 13.17 22.91 -12.13
C ILE A 299 12.66 21.76 -13.00
N THR A 300 12.62 20.56 -12.44
CA THR A 300 12.06 19.37 -13.08
C THR A 300 10.97 18.79 -12.20
N ALA A 301 9.81 18.48 -12.80
CA ALA A 301 8.74 17.76 -12.15
C ALA A 301 8.63 16.34 -12.75
N THR A 302 8.63 15.32 -11.89
CA THR A 302 8.43 13.91 -12.26
C THR A 302 7.16 13.38 -11.61
N ILE A 303 6.26 12.80 -12.39
CA ILE A 303 5.04 12.18 -11.87
C ILE A 303 5.30 10.70 -11.55
N TRP A 304 4.98 10.29 -10.33
CA TRP A 304 5.11 8.90 -9.89
C TRP A 304 4.14 7.98 -10.63
N GLN A 305 4.67 6.87 -11.18
CA GLN A 305 3.88 5.82 -11.85
C GLN A 305 2.83 6.37 -12.83
N ALA A 306 3.23 7.36 -13.63
CA ALA A 306 2.32 8.10 -14.51
C ALA A 306 1.59 7.19 -15.52
N GLN A 307 2.30 6.20 -16.08
CA GLN A 307 1.72 5.28 -17.06
C GLN A 307 0.68 4.37 -16.42
N GLN A 308 0.98 3.84 -15.23
CA GLN A 308 0.05 2.97 -14.51
C GLN A 308 -1.20 3.72 -14.03
N ASN A 309 -1.04 4.98 -13.65
CA ASN A 309 -2.11 5.86 -13.15
C ASN A 309 -2.69 6.78 -14.24
N PHE A 310 -2.64 6.40 -15.51
CA PHE A 310 -3.16 7.25 -16.59
C PHE A 310 -4.63 7.70 -16.33
N PRO A 311 -5.09 8.82 -16.94
CA PRO A 311 -4.34 9.74 -17.76
C PRO A 311 -3.43 10.67 -16.94
N LYS A 312 -2.23 10.95 -17.45
CA LYS A 312 -1.28 11.91 -16.88
C LYS A 312 -0.62 12.71 -17.98
N GLY A 313 -0.36 14.00 -17.73
CA GLY A 313 0.34 14.86 -18.64
C GLY A 313 1.39 15.72 -17.97
N ALA A 314 2.42 16.10 -18.70
CA ALA A 314 3.39 17.08 -18.27
C ALA A 314 3.78 17.98 -19.44
N ALA A 315 3.88 19.27 -19.18
CA ALA A 315 4.29 20.25 -20.17
C ALA A 315 5.25 21.27 -19.57
N ALA A 316 6.07 21.85 -20.42
CA ALA A 316 6.96 22.97 -20.09
C ALA A 316 6.94 23.98 -21.23
N ASP A 317 6.94 25.28 -20.88
CA ASP A 317 7.05 26.37 -21.79
C ASP A 317 7.93 27.50 -21.20
N ARG A 318 7.96 28.64 -21.88
CA ARG A 318 8.72 29.82 -21.42
C ARG A 318 8.30 30.29 -20.03
N ASP A 319 7.01 30.11 -19.67
CA ASP A 319 6.42 30.66 -18.46
C ASP A 319 6.51 29.70 -17.25
N GLY A 320 6.65 28.38 -17.47
CA GLY A 320 6.73 27.45 -16.37
C GLY A 320 6.55 25.96 -16.71
N LEU A 321 6.00 25.24 -15.73
CA LEU A 321 5.66 23.82 -15.82
C LEU A 321 4.17 23.61 -15.59
N GLU A 322 3.57 22.70 -16.33
CA GLU A 322 2.24 22.18 -16.08
C GLU A 322 2.30 20.68 -15.79
N ILE A 323 1.86 20.29 -14.61
CA ILE A 323 1.74 18.91 -14.17
C ILE A 323 0.25 18.56 -14.15
N ALA A 324 -0.21 17.84 -15.18
CA ALA A 324 -1.60 17.46 -15.33
C ALA A 324 -1.82 16.07 -14.72
N LEU A 325 -2.35 16.02 -13.49
CA LEU A 325 -2.76 14.80 -12.81
C LEU A 325 -4.02 14.19 -13.44
N VAL A 326 -4.86 15.03 -14.04
CA VAL A 326 -5.89 14.68 -15.04
C VAL A 326 -5.79 15.73 -16.14
N PRO A 327 -5.27 15.38 -17.34
CA PRO A 327 -5.15 16.31 -18.46
C PRO A 327 -6.51 16.71 -19.03
N GLU A 328 -6.69 17.99 -19.38
CA GLU A 328 -7.90 18.49 -20.04
C GLU A 328 -8.05 17.86 -21.44
N GLY A 329 -9.29 17.57 -21.83
CA GLY A 329 -9.61 17.03 -23.15
C GLY A 329 -9.39 15.51 -23.30
N LYS A 330 -9.07 14.81 -22.23
CA LYS A 330 -9.06 13.35 -22.15
C LYS A 330 -10.35 12.82 -21.50
N ASP A 331 -10.52 11.51 -21.52
CA ASP A 331 -11.64 10.87 -20.83
C ASP A 331 -11.67 11.30 -19.37
N ALA A 332 -12.86 11.67 -18.90
CA ALA A 332 -13.02 12.12 -17.53
C ALA A 332 -12.78 11.00 -16.54
N VAL A 333 -12.19 11.35 -15.41
CA VAL A 333 -12.04 10.47 -14.25
C VAL A 333 -13.19 10.73 -13.30
N VAL A 334 -14.04 9.72 -13.03
CA VAL A 334 -15.23 9.86 -12.19
C VAL A 334 -14.98 9.25 -10.82
N MET A 335 -14.71 10.10 -9.82
CA MET A 335 -14.58 9.67 -8.42
C MET A 335 -15.95 9.58 -7.76
N GLN A 336 -16.29 8.41 -7.26
CA GLN A 336 -17.56 8.21 -6.53
C GLN A 336 -17.54 8.89 -5.14
N PRO A 337 -18.70 9.09 -4.50
CA PRO A 337 -18.77 9.62 -3.13
C PRO A 337 -17.89 8.81 -2.16
N GLY A 338 -17.12 9.50 -1.33
CA GLY A 338 -16.22 8.89 -0.36
C GLY A 338 -14.92 8.33 -0.91
N MET A 339 -14.69 8.30 -2.22
CA MET A 339 -13.38 7.93 -2.78
C MET A 339 -12.34 9.02 -2.54
N ALA A 340 -11.10 8.59 -2.36
CA ALA A 340 -9.92 9.43 -2.45
C ALA A 340 -8.97 8.93 -3.53
N ARG A 341 -8.00 9.75 -3.94
CA ARG A 341 -6.87 9.31 -4.76
C ARG A 341 -5.65 10.20 -4.55
N THR A 342 -4.54 9.56 -4.20
CA THR A 342 -3.23 10.19 -3.98
C THR A 342 -2.41 10.16 -5.26
N GLN A 343 -1.74 11.26 -5.55
CA GLN A 343 -0.78 11.40 -6.64
C GLN A 343 0.52 11.94 -6.07
N ARG A 344 1.68 11.44 -6.55
CA ARG A 344 3.00 11.84 -6.06
C ARG A 344 3.80 12.51 -7.17
N ILE A 345 4.48 13.61 -6.83
CA ILE A 345 5.26 14.43 -7.74
C ILE A 345 6.59 14.78 -7.08
N LEU A 346 7.70 14.44 -7.71
CA LEU A 346 9.02 14.94 -7.31
C LEU A 346 9.28 16.27 -8.00
N LEU A 347 9.62 17.31 -7.24
CA LEU A 347 10.23 18.54 -7.74
C LEU A 347 11.72 18.52 -7.45
N HIS A 348 12.53 18.52 -8.50
CA HIS A 348 13.98 18.58 -8.43
C HIS A 348 14.48 19.93 -8.93
N PHE A 349 15.17 20.69 -8.07
CA PHE A 349 15.80 21.95 -8.37
C PHE A 349 17.27 21.70 -8.74
N HIS A 350 17.74 22.30 -9.84
CA HIS A 350 19.07 22.02 -10.34
C HIS A 350 19.73 23.25 -10.95
N GLU A 351 21.05 23.18 -11.12
CA GLU A 351 21.81 24.25 -11.77
C GLU A 351 21.69 24.15 -13.29
N GLY A 352 21.46 25.30 -13.92
CA GLY A 352 21.58 25.48 -15.36
C GLY A 352 20.88 24.42 -16.20
N ASP A 353 21.43 24.22 -17.38
CA ASP A 353 20.94 23.22 -18.33
C ASP A 353 21.57 21.86 -18.06
N LEU A 354 20.93 21.03 -17.23
CA LEU A 354 21.34 19.63 -17.08
C LEU A 354 21.15 18.85 -18.40
N ALA A 355 22.02 17.87 -18.62
CA ALA A 355 21.85 16.92 -19.71
C ALA A 355 20.53 16.15 -19.54
N LYS A 356 19.85 15.86 -20.64
CA LYS A 356 18.57 15.14 -20.62
C LYS A 356 18.69 13.76 -19.99
N GLU A 357 19.88 13.13 -20.13
CA GLU A 357 20.20 11.84 -19.53
C GLU A 357 20.31 11.92 -18.01
N GLU A 358 20.83 13.01 -17.45
CA GLU A 358 20.93 13.22 -16.01
C GLU A 358 19.56 13.46 -15.40
N ILE A 359 18.71 14.26 -16.05
CA ILE A 359 17.32 14.48 -15.63
C ILE A 359 16.54 13.17 -15.69
N ALA A 360 16.64 12.41 -16.79
CA ALA A 360 15.98 11.13 -16.92
C ALA A 360 16.46 10.12 -15.88
N ALA A 361 17.76 10.09 -15.56
CA ALA A 361 18.31 9.23 -14.51
C ALA A 361 17.73 9.56 -13.14
N ARG A 362 17.69 10.83 -12.74
CA ARG A 362 17.08 11.24 -11.46
C ARG A 362 15.58 10.90 -11.41
N SER A 363 14.87 11.17 -12.48
CA SER A 363 13.45 10.83 -12.60
C SER A 363 13.21 9.31 -12.51
N THR A 364 14.09 8.49 -13.10
CA THR A 364 14.03 7.02 -13.02
C THR A 364 14.33 6.51 -11.62
N ILE A 365 15.32 7.09 -10.92
CA ILE A 365 15.66 6.72 -9.54
C ILE A 365 14.48 7.05 -8.61
N TYR A 366 13.77 8.14 -8.83
CA TYR A 366 12.55 8.45 -8.09
C TYR A 366 11.47 7.38 -8.27
N GLN A 367 11.24 6.90 -9.51
CA GLN A 367 10.27 5.84 -9.77
C GLN A 367 10.64 4.51 -9.10
N MET A 368 11.92 4.23 -8.97
CA MET A 368 12.41 2.97 -8.42
C MET A 368 13.58 3.24 -7.46
N PRO A 369 13.31 3.80 -6.26
CA PRO A 369 14.35 4.11 -5.28
C PRO A 369 15.06 2.84 -4.79
N ASP A 370 16.29 2.98 -4.32
CA ASP A 370 17.00 1.88 -3.70
C ASP A 370 16.29 1.46 -2.41
N LYS A 371 15.96 0.18 -2.31
CA LYS A 371 15.38 -0.44 -1.12
C LYS A 371 16.26 -1.58 -0.66
N CYS A 372 16.64 -1.57 0.61
CA CYS A 372 17.37 -2.70 1.18
C CYS A 372 16.42 -3.84 1.57
N ARG A 373 16.96 -5.03 1.59
CA ARG A 373 16.30 -6.21 2.16
C ARG A 373 17.02 -6.70 3.39
N LEU A 374 16.28 -7.22 4.33
CA LEU A 374 16.77 -7.93 5.49
C LEU A 374 16.82 -9.44 5.20
N ASP A 375 17.66 -10.15 5.93
CA ASP A 375 17.59 -11.62 5.95
C ASP A 375 16.26 -12.08 6.56
N SER A 376 15.67 -13.15 6.03
CA SER A 376 14.40 -13.71 6.52
C SER A 376 14.46 -14.12 8.00
N ASP A 377 15.65 -14.47 8.50
CA ASP A 377 15.86 -14.79 9.91
C ASP A 377 15.64 -13.59 10.85
N VAL A 378 15.77 -12.36 10.38
CA VAL A 378 15.47 -11.15 11.17
C VAL A 378 13.98 -11.13 11.50
N TYR A 379 13.12 -11.35 10.52
CA TYR A 379 11.67 -11.40 10.70
C TYR A 379 11.25 -12.61 11.55
N ARG A 380 11.83 -13.79 11.28
CA ARG A 380 11.54 -15.02 12.02
C ARG A 380 11.85 -14.85 13.51
N ARG A 381 13.06 -14.37 13.84
CA ARG A 381 13.48 -14.16 15.24
C ARG A 381 12.68 -13.08 15.95
N ALA A 382 12.28 -12.05 15.22
CA ALA A 382 11.45 -10.98 15.76
C ALA A 382 10.04 -11.46 16.11
N GLY A 383 9.51 -12.48 15.44
CA GLY A 383 8.18 -13.01 15.71
C GLY A 383 7.04 -12.03 15.39
N VAL A 384 7.28 -11.12 14.43
CA VAL A 384 6.32 -10.07 14.06
C VAL A 384 5.23 -10.56 13.10
N PHE A 385 5.52 -11.63 12.37
CA PHE A 385 4.62 -12.29 11.42
C PHE A 385 4.24 -13.69 11.88
N GLU A 386 3.21 -14.28 11.26
CA GLU A 386 2.96 -15.71 11.35
C GLU A 386 4.17 -16.49 10.88
N ASP A 387 4.42 -17.63 11.54
CA ASP A 387 5.62 -18.42 11.28
C ASP A 387 5.54 -19.24 9.98
N VAL A 388 5.69 -18.52 8.88
CA VAL A 388 5.77 -19.07 7.50
C VAL A 388 7.21 -19.39 7.06
N PHE A 389 8.18 -19.27 7.97
CA PHE A 389 9.60 -19.40 7.68
C PHE A 389 10.06 -20.84 7.78
N LEU A 390 10.49 -21.40 6.66
CA LEU A 390 11.03 -22.77 6.58
C LEU A 390 12.53 -22.72 6.32
N ASP A 391 13.30 -23.56 7.01
CA ASP A 391 14.73 -23.69 6.82
C ASP A 391 15.07 -24.08 5.37
N ARG A 392 16.17 -23.53 4.84
CA ARG A 392 16.54 -23.69 3.41
C ARG A 392 16.64 -25.14 2.97
N GLU A 393 17.18 -26.01 3.83
CA GLU A 393 17.38 -27.44 3.56
C GLU A 393 16.08 -28.22 3.42
N LYS A 394 14.99 -27.71 4.02
CA LYS A 394 13.65 -28.30 3.96
C LYS A 394 12.79 -27.76 2.84
N ARG A 395 13.26 -26.73 2.11
CA ARG A 395 12.50 -26.12 1.03
C ARG A 395 12.50 -26.98 -0.22
N ILE A 396 11.32 -27.26 -0.75
CA ILE A 396 11.11 -27.99 -2.00
C ILE A 396 11.03 -26.96 -3.13
N PRO A 397 11.97 -26.96 -4.11
CA PRO A 397 12.07 -25.92 -5.13
C PRO A 397 10.79 -25.70 -5.93
N GLU A 398 10.05 -26.78 -6.24
CA GLU A 398 8.79 -26.72 -6.99
C GLU A 398 7.72 -25.96 -6.20
N TYR A 399 7.58 -26.19 -4.91
CA TYR A 399 6.61 -25.50 -4.06
C TYR A 399 6.98 -24.04 -3.86
N GLU A 400 8.27 -23.75 -3.65
CA GLU A 400 8.76 -22.36 -3.59
C GLU A 400 8.46 -21.60 -4.89
N ARG A 401 8.63 -22.26 -6.06
CA ARG A 401 8.28 -21.67 -7.35
C ARG A 401 6.78 -21.42 -7.48
N VAL A 402 5.95 -22.35 -7.04
CA VAL A 402 4.47 -22.20 -7.09
C VAL A 402 4.01 -21.02 -6.24
N LEU A 403 4.52 -20.89 -5.00
CA LEU A 403 4.16 -19.78 -4.12
C LEU A 403 4.48 -18.41 -4.75
N ARG A 404 5.68 -18.26 -5.33
CA ARG A 404 6.07 -17.03 -6.03
C ARG A 404 5.21 -16.76 -7.26
N ALA A 405 5.04 -17.78 -8.10
CA ALA A 405 4.30 -17.64 -9.34
C ALA A 405 2.82 -17.30 -9.14
N ARG A 406 2.20 -17.75 -8.05
CA ARG A 406 0.83 -17.35 -7.68
C ARG A 406 0.73 -15.87 -7.36
N ALA A 407 1.74 -15.28 -6.71
CA ALA A 407 1.82 -13.84 -6.50
C ALA A 407 2.03 -13.09 -7.83
N ASP A 408 2.98 -13.55 -8.66
CA ASP A 408 3.32 -12.91 -9.92
C ASP A 408 2.18 -12.95 -10.96
N ASN A 409 1.33 -13.97 -10.91
CA ASN A 409 0.26 -14.19 -11.90
C ASN A 409 -1.04 -13.40 -11.62
N HIS A 410 -1.09 -12.51 -10.64
CA HIS A 410 -2.29 -11.72 -10.40
C HIS A 410 -2.61 -10.80 -11.59
N ALA A 411 -3.90 -10.61 -11.89
CA ALA A 411 -4.37 -9.63 -12.84
C ALA A 411 -4.04 -8.20 -12.37
N ARG A 412 -3.97 -7.25 -13.29
CA ARG A 412 -3.66 -5.85 -12.97
C ARG A 412 -4.64 -4.93 -13.65
N GLY A 413 -5.14 -3.95 -12.91
CA GLY A 413 -5.92 -2.85 -13.44
C GLY A 413 -5.04 -1.60 -13.53
N TYR A 414 -4.92 -1.02 -14.72
CA TYR A 414 -4.24 0.26 -14.94
C TYR A 414 -5.27 1.35 -15.14
N GLY A 415 -4.97 2.54 -14.70
CA GLY A 415 -5.82 3.72 -14.69
C GLY A 415 -5.82 4.40 -13.34
N MET A 416 -6.10 5.68 -13.27
CA MET A 416 -5.97 6.49 -12.05
C MET A 416 -6.73 5.91 -10.87
N LEU A 417 -7.94 5.39 -11.08
CA LEU A 417 -8.76 4.80 -10.01
C LEU A 417 -8.61 3.28 -9.89
N ASN A 418 -7.82 2.64 -10.75
CA ASN A 418 -7.77 1.19 -10.90
C ASN A 418 -6.40 0.59 -10.53
N TRP A 419 -5.33 1.39 -10.61
CA TRP A 419 -3.99 0.91 -10.31
C TRP A 419 -3.82 0.58 -8.84
N GLY A 420 -3.45 -0.68 -8.57
CA GLY A 420 -3.32 -1.27 -7.24
C GLY A 420 -4.37 -2.33 -6.93
N ASP A 421 -5.45 -2.41 -7.73
CA ASP A 421 -6.42 -3.50 -7.67
C ASP A 421 -6.49 -4.29 -8.96
N ALA A 422 -7.26 -5.35 -8.96
CA ALA A 422 -7.48 -6.22 -10.09
C ALA A 422 -8.94 -6.67 -10.17
N PRO A 423 -9.47 -6.90 -11.39
CA PRO A 423 -10.78 -7.53 -11.53
C PRO A 423 -10.73 -8.99 -11.06
N ASP A 424 -11.79 -9.45 -10.41
CA ASP A 424 -12.01 -10.86 -10.11
C ASP A 424 -12.67 -11.54 -11.31
N PRO A 425 -11.97 -12.48 -12.00
CA PRO A 425 -12.54 -13.17 -13.17
C PRO A 425 -13.74 -14.04 -12.80
N GLY A 426 -13.74 -14.65 -11.62
CA GLY A 426 -14.82 -15.53 -11.16
C GLY A 426 -16.11 -14.77 -10.91
N TYR A 427 -16.04 -13.65 -10.21
CA TYR A 427 -17.21 -12.81 -9.94
C TYR A 427 -17.73 -12.11 -11.19
N THR A 428 -16.83 -11.69 -12.07
CA THR A 428 -17.20 -11.11 -13.37
C THR A 428 -17.95 -12.14 -14.24
N GLN A 429 -17.47 -13.40 -14.30
CA GLN A 429 -18.16 -14.48 -15.03
C GLN A 429 -19.51 -14.85 -14.42
N GLN A 430 -19.67 -14.72 -13.10
CA GLN A 430 -20.96 -14.88 -12.41
C GLN A 430 -21.93 -13.72 -12.66
N ARG A 431 -21.52 -12.70 -13.40
CA ARG A 431 -22.29 -11.49 -13.68
C ARG A 431 -22.73 -10.71 -12.43
N ARG A 432 -21.93 -10.73 -11.36
CA ARG A 432 -22.24 -9.95 -10.16
C ARG A 432 -22.22 -8.44 -10.41
N GLY A 433 -21.42 -7.97 -11.37
CA GLY A 433 -21.40 -6.59 -11.85
C GLY A 433 -22.30 -6.33 -13.09
N GLY A 434 -23.20 -7.25 -13.47
CA GLY A 434 -23.94 -7.17 -14.73
C GLY A 434 -22.99 -7.42 -15.91
N ASP A 435 -22.86 -6.42 -16.78
CA ASP A 435 -21.94 -6.45 -17.93
C ASP A 435 -20.59 -5.77 -17.65
N GLU A 436 -20.39 -5.22 -16.42
CA GLU A 436 -19.15 -4.60 -15.99
C GLU A 436 -18.27 -5.60 -15.24
N VAL A 437 -16.96 -5.34 -15.19
CA VAL A 437 -16.04 -6.13 -14.38
C VAL A 437 -16.30 -5.88 -12.89
N VAL A 438 -16.10 -6.91 -12.09
CA VAL A 438 -16.15 -6.85 -10.64
C VAL A 438 -14.72 -6.71 -10.13
N TRP A 439 -14.43 -5.61 -9.44
CA TRP A 439 -13.14 -5.34 -8.81
C TRP A 439 -13.04 -6.09 -7.49
N THR A 440 -11.82 -6.52 -7.14
CA THR A 440 -11.58 -7.35 -5.95
C THR A 440 -11.69 -6.55 -4.67
N ASN A 441 -11.38 -5.25 -4.69
CA ASN A 441 -11.37 -4.36 -3.54
C ASN A 441 -10.60 -4.98 -2.36
N ASN A 442 -9.40 -5.47 -2.65
CA ASN A 442 -8.50 -6.05 -1.66
C ASN A 442 -9.13 -7.18 -0.80
N GLU A 443 -10.07 -7.96 -1.35
CA GLU A 443 -10.65 -9.10 -0.63
C GLU A 443 -9.55 -10.10 -0.20
N TYR A 444 -9.50 -10.47 1.08
CA TYR A 444 -8.51 -11.32 1.75
C TYR A 444 -7.14 -10.70 2.00
N ASP A 445 -6.98 -9.38 1.92
CA ASP A 445 -5.76 -8.68 2.30
C ASP A 445 -4.52 -9.08 1.48
N PHE A 446 -4.57 -8.73 0.18
CA PHE A 446 -3.46 -8.98 -0.74
C PHE A 446 -2.12 -8.37 -0.31
N PRO A 447 -2.06 -7.12 0.24
CA PRO A 447 -0.82 -6.56 0.77
C PRO A 447 -0.17 -7.41 1.86
N HIS A 448 -0.93 -7.90 2.85
CA HIS A 448 -0.41 -8.77 3.92
C HIS A 448 0.25 -10.03 3.36
N ALA A 449 -0.42 -10.72 2.43
CA ALA A 449 0.14 -11.90 1.78
C ALA A 449 1.45 -11.60 1.02
N CYS A 450 1.52 -10.43 0.36
CA CYS A 450 2.73 -9.96 -0.33
C CYS A 450 3.88 -9.67 0.64
N TYR A 451 3.60 -9.00 1.76
CA TYR A 451 4.62 -8.69 2.77
C TYR A 451 5.16 -9.95 3.47
N LEU A 452 4.31 -10.93 3.75
CA LEU A 452 4.74 -12.23 4.25
C LEU A 452 5.66 -12.94 3.26
N LEU A 453 5.33 -12.92 1.97
CA LEU A 453 6.17 -13.51 0.93
C LEU A 453 7.48 -12.73 0.77
N TYR A 454 7.44 -11.40 0.86
CA TYR A 454 8.64 -10.56 0.89
C TYR A 454 9.55 -10.90 2.08
N ALA A 455 9.02 -10.93 3.29
CA ALA A 455 9.77 -11.28 4.51
C ALA A 455 10.41 -12.67 4.42
N ARG A 456 9.72 -13.63 3.79
CA ARG A 456 10.19 -14.99 3.57
C ARG A 456 11.30 -15.09 2.52
N THR A 457 11.25 -14.27 1.44
CA THR A 457 12.11 -14.43 0.25
C THR A 457 13.15 -13.32 0.07
N GLY A 458 12.89 -12.12 0.59
CA GLY A 458 13.67 -10.92 0.33
C GLY A 458 13.51 -10.36 -1.09
N GLU A 459 12.55 -10.86 -1.89
CA GLU A 459 12.36 -10.45 -3.28
C GLU A 459 11.52 -9.17 -3.35
N ARG A 460 12.16 -8.06 -3.71
CA ARG A 460 11.62 -6.70 -3.68
C ARG A 460 10.25 -6.54 -4.33
N ARG A 461 9.99 -7.25 -5.45
CA ARG A 461 8.71 -7.10 -6.16
C ARG A 461 7.49 -7.40 -5.30
N PHE A 462 7.61 -8.31 -4.32
CA PHE A 462 6.50 -8.61 -3.42
C PHE A 462 6.23 -7.47 -2.44
N LEU A 463 7.26 -6.78 -1.96
CA LEU A 463 7.09 -5.53 -1.22
C LEU A 463 6.40 -4.47 -2.10
N ASP A 464 6.87 -4.28 -3.33
CA ASP A 464 6.32 -3.28 -4.25
C ASP A 464 4.85 -3.59 -4.62
N TYR A 465 4.45 -4.87 -4.81
CA TYR A 465 3.04 -5.27 -4.99
C TYR A 465 2.18 -4.88 -3.78
N GLY A 466 2.64 -5.21 -2.58
CA GLY A 466 1.93 -4.86 -1.35
C GLY A 466 1.74 -3.35 -1.20
N LEU A 467 2.79 -2.55 -1.44
CA LEU A 467 2.73 -1.09 -1.33
C LEU A 467 1.75 -0.47 -2.35
N VAL A 468 1.79 -0.91 -3.60
CA VAL A 468 0.87 -0.41 -4.64
C VAL A 468 -0.59 -0.74 -4.31
N ALA A 469 -0.85 -1.97 -3.86
CA ALA A 469 -2.19 -2.38 -3.47
C ALA A 469 -2.67 -1.66 -2.20
N ALA A 470 -1.79 -1.42 -1.23
CA ALA A 470 -2.11 -0.65 -0.03
C ALA A 470 -2.43 0.82 -0.35
N ASP A 471 -1.70 1.46 -1.27
CA ASP A 471 -2.00 2.82 -1.74
C ASP A 471 -3.41 2.91 -2.36
N HIS A 472 -3.78 1.91 -3.19
CA HIS A 472 -5.12 1.83 -3.75
C HIS A 472 -6.17 1.63 -2.64
N TRP A 473 -5.94 0.69 -1.74
CA TRP A 473 -6.83 0.36 -0.64
C TRP A 473 -7.11 1.57 0.25
N MET A 474 -6.06 2.27 0.70
CA MET A 474 -6.19 3.49 1.52
C MET A 474 -6.98 4.61 0.85
N ASP A 475 -7.09 4.61 -0.47
CA ASP A 475 -7.72 5.69 -1.22
C ASP A 475 -9.10 5.29 -1.77
N VAL A 476 -9.17 4.19 -2.52
CA VAL A 476 -10.34 3.86 -3.36
C VAL A 476 -11.29 2.88 -2.67
N ASP A 477 -10.73 1.88 -1.99
CA ASP A 477 -11.53 0.79 -1.42
C ASP A 477 -12.16 1.13 -0.06
N VAL A 478 -11.80 2.27 0.55
CA VAL A 478 -12.33 2.73 1.84
C VAL A 478 -13.23 3.94 1.66
N CYS A 479 -14.32 3.98 2.40
CA CYS A 479 -15.27 5.09 2.38
C CYS A 479 -14.79 6.25 3.27
N HIS A 480 -14.20 7.30 2.68
CA HIS A 480 -13.66 8.46 3.41
C HIS A 480 -14.71 9.53 3.74
N TYR A 481 -15.89 9.44 3.16
CA TYR A 481 -16.99 10.36 3.44
C TYR A 481 -18.32 9.65 3.20
N SER A 482 -19.19 9.71 4.20
CA SER A 482 -20.59 9.31 4.12
C SER A 482 -21.37 9.94 5.28
N GLN A 483 -22.64 10.25 5.06
CA GLN A 483 -23.59 10.61 6.11
C GLN A 483 -24.10 9.37 6.85
N ASP A 484 -23.99 8.18 6.24
CA ASP A 484 -24.30 6.91 6.89
C ASP A 484 -23.07 6.45 7.70
N PRO A 485 -23.18 6.36 9.06
CA PRO A 485 -22.08 5.93 9.91
C PRO A 485 -21.66 4.47 9.68
N LEU A 486 -22.53 3.64 9.08
CA LEU A 486 -22.19 2.24 8.76
C LEU A 486 -21.33 2.13 7.51
N LEU A 487 -21.26 3.17 6.67
CA LEU A 487 -20.37 3.22 5.51
C LEU A 487 -19.04 3.91 5.84
N TYR A 488 -19.07 5.02 6.60
CA TYR A 488 -17.88 5.83 6.88
C TYR A 488 -16.75 5.02 7.53
N GLY A 489 -15.57 5.09 6.94
CA GLY A 489 -14.35 4.42 7.42
C GLY A 489 -14.28 2.93 7.10
N GLY A 490 -15.33 2.32 6.53
CA GLY A 490 -15.34 0.90 6.17
C GLY A 490 -14.79 0.64 4.78
N GLN A 491 -14.36 -0.61 4.55
CA GLN A 491 -13.91 -1.09 3.26
C GLN A 491 -15.09 -1.64 2.47
N TRP A 492 -15.19 -1.25 1.19
CA TRP A 492 -16.18 -1.77 0.26
C TRP A 492 -15.92 -3.25 -0.08
N GLU A 493 -16.95 -4.07 -0.13
CA GLU A 493 -16.83 -5.40 -0.70
C GLU A 493 -16.54 -5.35 -2.20
N HIS A 494 -16.14 -6.47 -2.78
CA HIS A 494 -15.94 -6.63 -4.22
C HIS A 494 -17.17 -6.19 -5.02
N THR A 495 -17.00 -5.25 -5.94
CA THR A 495 -18.09 -4.70 -6.75
C THR A 495 -17.58 -4.04 -8.03
N ARG A 496 -18.51 -3.59 -8.90
CA ARG A 496 -18.16 -2.80 -10.08
C ARG A 496 -17.76 -1.37 -9.70
N ARG A 497 -16.88 -0.75 -10.47
CA ARG A 497 -16.42 0.63 -10.26
C ARG A 497 -15.93 0.90 -8.82
N HIS A 498 -15.45 -0.16 -8.16
CA HIS A 498 -14.97 -0.20 -6.78
C HIS A 498 -16.03 0.04 -5.68
N ILE A 499 -17.11 0.79 -5.95
CA ILE A 499 -18.13 1.08 -4.91
C ILE A 499 -19.57 0.98 -5.39
N ALA A 500 -19.81 0.78 -6.69
CA ALA A 500 -21.17 0.76 -7.21
C ALA A 500 -21.91 -0.53 -6.80
N ASP A 501 -23.05 -0.41 -6.14
CA ASP A 501 -23.85 -1.51 -5.61
C ASP A 501 -23.14 -2.36 -4.54
N GLY A 502 -21.96 -1.92 -4.05
CA GLY A 502 -21.25 -2.58 -2.97
C GLY A 502 -21.86 -2.29 -1.61
N THR A 503 -21.57 -3.17 -0.67
CA THR A 503 -21.91 -3.01 0.74
C THR A 503 -20.64 -2.98 1.58
N ILE A 504 -20.78 -2.59 2.84
CA ILE A 504 -19.71 -2.65 3.81
C ILE A 504 -20.15 -3.64 4.88
N VAL A 505 -19.43 -4.76 4.98
CA VAL A 505 -19.77 -5.88 5.87
C VAL A 505 -18.53 -6.41 6.57
N CYS A 506 -18.67 -7.00 7.73
CA CYS A 506 -17.54 -7.47 8.54
C CYS A 506 -16.64 -8.47 7.81
N SER A 507 -17.19 -9.28 6.91
CA SER A 507 -16.40 -10.26 6.16
C SER A 507 -15.48 -9.68 5.09
N HIS A 508 -15.50 -8.36 4.87
CA HIS A 508 -14.64 -7.64 3.95
C HIS A 508 -13.82 -6.53 4.66
N GLN A 509 -13.66 -6.62 5.97
CA GLN A 509 -12.87 -5.68 6.74
C GLN A 509 -11.56 -6.34 7.19
N TRP A 510 -10.44 -5.93 6.62
CA TRP A 510 -9.10 -6.37 6.99
C TRP A 510 -8.25 -5.17 7.38
N VAL A 511 -7.16 -5.40 8.10
CA VAL A 511 -6.26 -4.32 8.53
C VAL A 511 -4.79 -4.75 8.57
N GLU A 512 -4.48 -6.04 8.48
CA GLU A 512 -3.11 -6.54 8.70
C GLU A 512 -2.14 -5.94 7.68
N GLY A 513 -2.50 -5.91 6.39
CA GLY A 513 -1.67 -5.31 5.35
C GLY A 513 -1.52 -3.78 5.46
N LEU A 514 -2.51 -3.07 6.03
CA LEU A 514 -2.36 -1.64 6.35
C LEU A 514 -1.40 -1.43 7.52
N LEU A 515 -1.49 -2.24 8.57
CA LEU A 515 -0.55 -2.20 9.68
C LEU A 515 0.87 -2.54 9.23
N ASP A 516 1.03 -3.53 8.36
CA ASP A 516 2.33 -3.85 7.75
C ASP A 516 2.85 -2.67 6.90
N THR A 517 1.98 -2.02 6.13
CA THR A 517 2.35 -0.82 5.36
C THR A 517 2.84 0.29 6.28
N TRP A 518 2.16 0.53 7.41
CA TRP A 518 2.60 1.45 8.45
C TRP A 518 4.00 1.07 8.97
N HIS A 519 4.22 -0.21 9.28
CA HIS A 519 5.50 -0.69 9.77
C HIS A 519 6.62 -0.50 8.75
N PHE A 520 6.40 -0.88 7.48
CA PHE A 520 7.42 -0.81 6.43
C PHE A 520 7.75 0.61 5.96
N THR A 521 6.79 1.54 6.05
CA THR A 521 6.93 2.87 5.42
C THR A 521 6.89 4.04 6.39
N GLY A 522 6.41 3.84 7.62
CA GLY A 522 6.12 4.94 8.54
C GLY A 522 4.98 5.87 8.06
N ASN A 523 4.20 5.48 7.05
CA ASN A 523 3.09 6.28 6.53
C ASN A 523 1.91 6.28 7.51
N PRO A 524 1.61 7.40 8.20
CA PRO A 524 0.57 7.44 9.23
C PRO A 524 -0.84 7.18 8.66
N ARG A 525 -1.07 7.46 7.39
CA ARG A 525 -2.37 7.20 6.73
C ARG A 525 -2.74 5.71 6.75
N ALA A 526 -1.75 4.82 6.66
CA ALA A 526 -2.01 3.39 6.73
C ALA A 526 -2.56 2.98 8.10
N LEU A 527 -1.98 3.50 9.18
CA LEU A 527 -2.48 3.29 10.54
C LEU A 527 -3.86 3.94 10.74
N GLU A 528 -4.04 5.19 10.31
CA GLU A 528 -5.33 5.91 10.40
C GLU A 528 -6.44 5.16 9.66
N THR A 529 -6.16 4.64 8.47
CA THR A 529 -7.12 3.84 7.69
C THR A 529 -7.46 2.53 8.41
N ALA A 530 -6.47 1.83 8.95
CA ALA A 530 -6.70 0.60 9.72
C ALA A 530 -7.57 0.85 10.96
N LEU A 531 -7.31 1.94 11.69
CA LEU A 531 -8.13 2.34 12.85
C LEU A 531 -9.56 2.71 12.43
N GLY A 532 -9.72 3.42 11.30
CA GLY A 532 -11.03 3.78 10.74
C GLY A 532 -11.87 2.54 10.39
N ILE A 533 -11.25 1.52 9.78
CA ILE A 533 -11.88 0.23 9.50
C ILE A 533 -12.30 -0.46 10.81
N GLY A 534 -11.45 -0.45 11.83
CA GLY A 534 -11.78 -1.00 13.14
C GLY A 534 -13.00 -0.31 13.78
N GLU A 535 -13.07 1.02 13.73
CA GLU A 535 -14.22 1.79 14.22
C GLU A 535 -15.50 1.46 13.44
N ASN A 536 -15.39 1.26 12.13
CA ASN A 536 -16.52 0.81 11.31
C ASN A 536 -16.99 -0.59 11.72
N VAL A 537 -16.06 -1.54 11.94
CA VAL A 537 -16.39 -2.88 12.45
C VAL A 537 -17.14 -2.82 13.78
N LEU A 538 -16.74 -1.95 14.71
CA LEU A 538 -17.48 -1.78 15.99
C LEU A 538 -18.92 -1.35 15.73
N ARG A 539 -19.14 -0.38 14.83
CA ARG A 539 -20.51 0.10 14.48
C ARG A 539 -21.33 -0.97 13.78
N LEU A 540 -20.73 -1.76 12.89
CA LEU A 540 -21.39 -2.89 12.23
C LEU A 540 -21.85 -3.93 13.26
N LEU A 541 -20.97 -4.31 14.19
CA LEU A 541 -21.26 -5.29 15.24
C LEU A 541 -22.35 -4.82 16.23
N ASP A 542 -22.63 -3.52 16.32
CA ASP A 542 -23.73 -2.99 17.15
C ASP A 542 -25.10 -3.06 16.45
N THR A 543 -25.15 -3.47 15.18
CA THR A 543 -26.43 -3.64 14.47
C THR A 543 -27.19 -4.87 14.98
N PRO A 544 -28.54 -4.87 14.90
CA PRO A 544 -29.36 -5.97 15.43
C PRO A 544 -29.04 -7.33 14.84
N MET A 545 -28.51 -7.37 13.63
CA MET A 545 -28.13 -8.62 12.95
C MET A 545 -27.11 -9.44 13.79
N PHE A 546 -26.16 -8.76 14.45
CA PHE A 546 -25.13 -9.42 15.25
C PHE A 546 -25.54 -9.79 16.67
N HIS A 547 -26.76 -9.44 17.09
CA HIS A 547 -27.32 -9.78 18.41
C HIS A 547 -28.31 -10.96 18.37
N GLN A 548 -28.36 -11.69 17.25
CA GLN A 548 -29.20 -12.88 17.10
C GLN A 548 -28.34 -14.14 17.05
N LYS A 549 -28.61 -15.09 17.94
CA LYS A 549 -27.93 -16.38 17.92
C LYS A 549 -28.21 -17.13 16.62
N GLY A 550 -27.17 -17.71 16.00
CA GLY A 550 -27.28 -18.46 14.75
C GLY A 550 -27.70 -17.65 13.53
N GLY A 551 -28.03 -16.37 13.68
CA GLY A 551 -28.36 -15.48 12.56
C GLY A 551 -27.15 -15.07 11.72
N ILE A 552 -25.95 -15.26 12.25
CA ILE A 552 -24.71 -14.82 11.65
C ILE A 552 -23.85 -16.05 11.39
N ASN A 553 -23.29 -16.13 10.19
CA ASN A 553 -22.35 -17.20 9.89
C ASN A 553 -20.96 -16.90 10.50
N ALA A 554 -20.19 -17.96 10.76
CA ALA A 554 -18.86 -17.87 11.35
C ALA A 554 -17.88 -16.96 10.59
N ARG A 555 -18.13 -16.70 9.30
CA ARG A 555 -17.31 -15.83 8.46
C ARG A 555 -17.36 -14.38 8.91
N GLU A 556 -18.55 -13.81 9.14
CA GLU A 556 -18.71 -12.39 9.49
C GLU A 556 -18.03 -12.06 10.82
N THR A 557 -18.36 -12.83 11.86
CA THR A 557 -17.78 -12.61 13.20
C THR A 557 -16.32 -13.05 13.29
N GLY A 558 -15.91 -14.06 12.52
CA GLY A 558 -14.52 -14.49 12.43
C GLY A 558 -13.61 -13.39 11.85
N TRP A 559 -13.98 -12.77 10.74
CA TRP A 559 -13.19 -11.69 10.16
C TRP A 559 -13.15 -10.45 11.07
N ALA A 560 -14.28 -10.09 11.69
CA ALA A 560 -14.29 -9.01 12.69
C ALA A 560 -13.31 -9.30 13.85
N LEU A 561 -13.28 -10.54 14.37
CA LEU A 561 -12.36 -10.94 15.43
C LEU A 561 -10.89 -10.81 14.99
N ARG A 562 -10.56 -11.23 13.76
CA ARG A 562 -9.21 -11.11 13.22
C ARG A 562 -8.76 -9.65 13.16
N THR A 563 -9.59 -8.77 12.59
CA THR A 563 -9.35 -7.33 12.49
C THR A 563 -9.14 -6.68 13.85
N LEU A 564 -10.04 -6.91 14.80
CA LEU A 564 -9.95 -6.32 16.13
C LEU A 564 -8.77 -6.88 16.95
N SER A 565 -8.43 -8.16 16.77
CA SER A 565 -7.24 -8.77 17.39
C SER A 565 -5.94 -8.14 16.88
N ALA A 566 -5.85 -7.85 15.57
CA ALA A 566 -4.70 -7.17 14.99
C ALA A 566 -4.56 -5.74 15.52
N LEU A 567 -5.68 -4.99 15.60
CA LEU A 567 -5.70 -3.63 16.16
C LEU A 567 -5.34 -3.60 17.65
N TYR A 568 -5.79 -4.58 18.44
CA TYR A 568 -5.38 -4.67 19.83
C TYR A 568 -3.87 -4.92 19.96
N LYS A 569 -3.33 -5.86 19.20
CA LYS A 569 -1.87 -6.13 19.19
C LYS A 569 -1.05 -4.89 18.83
N GLU A 570 -1.58 -4.04 17.96
CA GLU A 570 -0.90 -2.82 17.52
C GLU A 570 -0.99 -1.69 18.55
N THR A 571 -2.19 -1.43 19.08
CA THR A 571 -2.47 -0.21 19.86
C THR A 571 -2.54 -0.44 21.37
N GLN A 572 -2.75 -1.68 21.82
CA GLN A 572 -3.04 -2.03 23.21
C GLN A 572 -4.30 -1.32 23.76
N ASP A 573 -5.20 -0.85 22.88
CA ASP A 573 -6.46 -0.20 23.30
C ASP A 573 -7.51 -1.25 23.69
N GLU A 574 -7.91 -1.23 24.94
CA GLU A 574 -8.83 -2.19 25.54
C GLU A 574 -10.21 -2.24 24.86
N LYS A 575 -10.61 -1.21 24.10
CA LYS A 575 -11.90 -1.26 23.37
C LYS A 575 -11.92 -2.40 22.34
N TRP A 576 -10.79 -2.64 21.67
CA TRP A 576 -10.66 -3.74 20.70
C TRP A 576 -10.76 -5.10 21.40
N LEU A 577 -10.04 -5.25 22.50
CA LEU A 577 -10.03 -6.50 23.28
C LEU A 577 -11.41 -6.81 23.86
N ALA A 578 -12.09 -5.81 24.39
CA ALA A 578 -13.45 -5.97 24.93
C ALA A 578 -14.42 -6.50 23.87
N ARG A 579 -14.34 -5.98 22.64
CA ARG A 579 -15.17 -6.49 21.54
C ARG A 579 -14.74 -7.88 21.06
N CYS A 580 -13.45 -8.18 21.07
CA CYS A 580 -12.95 -9.55 20.81
C CYS A 580 -13.55 -10.56 21.83
N GLN A 581 -13.54 -10.22 23.11
CA GLN A 581 -14.13 -11.04 24.16
C GLN A 581 -15.63 -11.28 23.96
N TRP A 582 -16.37 -10.25 23.53
CA TRP A 582 -17.78 -10.36 23.19
C TRP A 582 -18.01 -11.36 22.03
N ILE A 583 -17.20 -11.26 20.95
CA ILE A 583 -17.28 -12.20 19.82
C ILE A 583 -16.99 -13.63 20.27
N VAL A 584 -15.94 -13.85 21.08
CA VAL A 584 -15.59 -15.18 21.60
C VAL A 584 -16.72 -15.76 22.44
N GLY A 585 -17.38 -14.91 23.28
CA GLY A 585 -18.57 -15.30 24.02
C GLY A 585 -19.70 -15.74 23.09
N HIS A 586 -19.90 -15.02 22.00
CA HIS A 586 -20.90 -15.35 20.98
C HIS A 586 -20.64 -16.70 20.30
N PHE A 587 -19.38 -17.02 19.98
CA PHE A 587 -19.01 -18.34 19.45
C PHE A 587 -19.26 -19.47 20.47
N ARG A 588 -19.02 -19.25 21.77
CA ARG A 588 -19.36 -20.20 22.84
C ARG A 588 -20.85 -20.47 22.90
N GLU A 589 -21.66 -19.41 22.97
CA GLU A 589 -23.13 -19.50 22.97
C GLU A 589 -23.67 -20.21 21.72
N TRP A 590 -23.08 -19.96 20.58
CA TRP A 590 -23.48 -20.61 19.32
C TRP A 590 -23.20 -22.11 19.35
N LYS A 591 -22.03 -22.52 19.84
CA LYS A 591 -21.69 -23.93 20.04
C LYS A 591 -22.62 -24.61 21.02
N GLU A 592 -22.93 -23.96 22.15
CA GLU A 592 -23.86 -24.51 23.16
C GLU A 592 -25.25 -24.76 22.58
N GLU A 593 -25.75 -23.85 21.72
CA GLU A 593 -27.10 -23.92 21.17
C GLU A 593 -27.24 -24.96 20.05
N TYR A 594 -26.26 -25.05 19.17
CA TYR A 594 -26.33 -25.89 17.96
C TYR A 594 -25.36 -27.09 17.97
N GLY A 595 -24.60 -27.28 19.02
CA GLY A 595 -23.57 -28.32 19.14
C GLY A 595 -22.25 -28.00 18.44
N HIS A 596 -22.29 -27.34 17.27
CA HIS A 596 -21.16 -26.91 16.45
C HIS A 596 -21.43 -25.55 15.80
N TRP A 597 -20.43 -24.96 15.15
CA TRP A 597 -20.58 -23.69 14.40
C TRP A 597 -21.27 -23.91 13.05
N LEU A 598 -22.50 -24.35 13.12
CA LEU A 598 -23.32 -24.63 11.95
C LEU A 598 -23.99 -23.38 11.41
N SER A 599 -24.11 -23.29 10.11
CA SER A 599 -24.81 -22.19 9.42
C SER A 599 -26.25 -22.59 9.09
N PRO A 600 -27.25 -21.71 9.36
CA PRO A 600 -28.61 -21.95 8.92
C PRO A 600 -28.69 -22.02 7.40
N TYR A 601 -29.46 -23.00 6.88
CA TYR A 601 -29.68 -23.17 5.45
C TYR A 601 -31.17 -23.09 5.08
N LEU A 602 -32.01 -23.76 5.84
CA LEU A 602 -33.47 -23.70 5.80
C LEU A 602 -33.98 -23.66 7.23
N ASP A 603 -35.30 -23.48 7.42
CA ASP A 603 -35.93 -23.22 8.74
C ASP A 603 -35.40 -24.08 9.90
N ASN A 604 -35.18 -25.36 9.68
CA ASN A 604 -34.66 -26.30 10.70
C ASN A 604 -33.45 -27.09 10.19
N THR A 605 -32.76 -26.59 9.18
CA THR A 605 -31.60 -27.26 8.59
C THR A 605 -30.36 -26.42 8.82
N PHE A 606 -29.39 -27.00 9.51
CA PHE A 606 -28.09 -26.40 9.77
C PHE A 606 -27.03 -27.22 9.06
N ILE A 607 -26.05 -26.55 8.47
CA ILE A 607 -25.02 -27.19 7.66
C ILE A 607 -23.62 -26.70 8.06
N HIS A 608 -22.64 -27.57 7.82
CA HIS A 608 -21.25 -27.14 7.83
C HIS A 608 -20.92 -26.34 6.56
N VAL A 609 -20.32 -25.18 6.80
CA VAL A 609 -19.72 -24.38 5.72
C VAL A 609 -18.22 -24.31 6.01
N VAL A 610 -17.48 -25.27 5.48
CA VAL A 610 -16.10 -25.58 5.85
C VAL A 610 -15.18 -24.36 5.80
N PHE A 611 -15.24 -23.56 4.74
CA PHE A 611 -14.38 -22.37 4.63
C PHE A 611 -14.71 -21.30 5.70
N MET A 612 -15.98 -21.16 6.10
CA MET A 612 -16.38 -20.19 7.13
C MET A 612 -15.93 -20.63 8.52
N ILE A 613 -16.07 -21.93 8.82
CA ILE A 613 -15.57 -22.50 10.09
C ILE A 613 -14.05 -22.39 10.15
N SER A 614 -13.36 -22.61 9.03
CA SER A 614 -11.91 -22.44 8.94
C SER A 614 -11.46 -21.00 9.25
N ILE A 615 -12.19 -19.99 8.73
CA ILE A 615 -11.94 -18.57 9.05
C ILE A 615 -12.14 -18.31 10.54
N ALA A 616 -13.21 -18.83 11.12
CA ALA A 616 -13.48 -18.68 12.55
C ALA A 616 -12.36 -19.29 13.41
N ALA A 617 -11.94 -20.52 13.12
CA ALA A 617 -10.85 -21.20 13.80
C ALA A 617 -9.52 -20.39 13.71
N GLY A 618 -9.18 -19.91 12.52
CA GLY A 618 -7.99 -19.08 12.30
C GLY A 618 -8.03 -17.75 13.07
N SER A 619 -9.18 -17.11 13.13
CA SER A 619 -9.37 -15.85 13.87
C SER A 619 -9.36 -16.05 15.38
N LEU A 620 -10.01 -17.10 15.86
CA LEU A 620 -9.99 -17.48 17.28
C LEU A 620 -8.59 -17.87 17.75
N MET A 621 -7.77 -18.50 16.89
CA MET A 621 -6.37 -18.78 17.20
C MET A 621 -5.55 -17.51 17.40
N ARG A 622 -5.79 -16.46 16.59
CA ARG A 622 -5.15 -15.15 16.76
C ARG A 622 -5.53 -14.49 18.09
N TYR A 623 -6.79 -14.57 18.48
CA TYR A 623 -7.23 -14.11 19.78
C TYR A 623 -6.65 -14.97 20.92
N TRP A 624 -6.63 -16.29 20.78
CA TRP A 624 -6.04 -17.20 21.77
C TRP A 624 -4.57 -16.89 22.06
N ARG A 625 -3.80 -16.51 21.04
CA ARG A 625 -2.40 -16.07 21.22
C ARG A 625 -2.28 -14.77 22.03
N ILE A 626 -3.33 -13.96 22.11
CA ILE A 626 -3.39 -12.74 22.95
C ILE A 626 -3.83 -13.10 24.38
N ARG A 627 -4.84 -13.95 24.48
CA ARG A 627 -5.45 -14.40 25.75
C ARG A 627 -5.64 -15.91 25.72
N PRO A 628 -4.59 -16.68 26.07
CA PRO A 628 -4.68 -18.15 26.15
C PRO A 628 -5.73 -18.59 27.16
N ASP A 629 -6.56 -19.55 26.76
CA ASP A 629 -7.66 -20.13 27.54
C ASP A 629 -7.84 -21.58 27.12
N GLU A 630 -7.85 -22.53 28.07
CA GLU A 630 -7.95 -23.96 27.79
C GLU A 630 -9.32 -24.37 27.24
N GLU A 631 -10.41 -23.71 27.64
CA GLU A 631 -11.74 -23.96 27.08
C GLU A 631 -11.77 -23.55 25.59
N LEU A 632 -11.28 -22.35 25.28
CA LEU A 632 -11.18 -21.85 23.90
C LEU A 632 -10.29 -22.73 23.03
N LYS A 633 -9.15 -23.19 23.57
CA LYS A 633 -8.28 -24.18 22.93
C LYS A 633 -9.04 -25.45 22.55
N GLY A 634 -9.78 -26.00 23.52
CA GLY A 634 -10.60 -27.20 23.32
C GLY A 634 -11.73 -26.95 22.29
N MET A 635 -12.33 -25.78 22.30
CA MET A 635 -13.36 -25.41 21.36
C MET A 635 -12.82 -25.32 19.92
N ILE A 636 -11.68 -24.63 19.69
CA ILE A 636 -11.06 -24.54 18.36
C ILE A 636 -10.70 -25.93 17.83
N ALA A 637 -10.00 -26.73 18.64
CA ALA A 637 -9.59 -28.09 18.24
C ALA A 637 -10.79 -28.98 17.93
N GLY A 638 -11.85 -28.91 18.75
CA GLY A 638 -13.06 -29.71 18.59
C GLY A 638 -13.85 -29.36 17.33
N GLU A 639 -13.96 -28.08 16.95
CA GLU A 639 -14.62 -27.68 15.69
C GLU A 639 -13.82 -28.11 14.45
N VAL A 640 -12.50 -28.10 14.53
CA VAL A 640 -11.66 -28.60 13.44
C VAL A 640 -11.73 -30.13 13.35
N GLU A 641 -11.81 -30.82 14.49
CA GLU A 641 -12.03 -32.26 14.52
C GLU A 641 -13.38 -32.67 13.92
N ASP A 642 -14.45 -31.97 14.27
CA ASP A 642 -15.76 -32.14 13.69
C ASP A 642 -15.77 -31.94 12.14
N MET A 643 -15.05 -30.94 11.65
CA MET A 643 -14.88 -30.79 10.19
C MET A 643 -14.13 -31.96 9.54
N VAL A 644 -13.11 -32.53 10.20
CA VAL A 644 -12.38 -33.70 9.68
C VAL A 644 -13.29 -34.93 9.66
N GLU A 645 -14.08 -35.13 10.69
CA GLU A 645 -14.97 -36.30 10.81
C GLU A 645 -16.18 -36.24 9.86
N ASN A 646 -16.79 -35.05 9.72
CA ASN A 646 -18.08 -34.90 9.04
C ASN A 646 -17.98 -34.27 7.64
N CYS A 647 -16.89 -33.57 7.29
CA CYS A 647 -16.80 -32.83 6.04
C CYS A 647 -15.67 -33.32 5.11
N MET A 648 -14.83 -34.25 5.54
CA MET A 648 -13.79 -34.85 4.70
C MET A 648 -14.41 -35.94 3.81
N LEU A 649 -14.09 -35.92 2.53
CA LEU A 649 -14.53 -36.89 1.54
C LEU A 649 -13.60 -38.10 1.49
N GLU A 650 -14.07 -39.22 0.90
CA GLU A 650 -13.29 -40.44 0.74
C GLU A 650 -11.98 -40.24 -0.05
N ASP A 651 -11.93 -39.25 -0.93
CA ASP A 651 -10.73 -38.88 -1.71
C ASP A 651 -9.72 -38.02 -0.92
N GLY A 652 -10.02 -37.67 0.33
CA GLY A 652 -9.18 -36.84 1.20
C GLY A 652 -9.30 -35.33 0.96
N THR A 653 -10.27 -34.89 0.16
CA THR A 653 -10.66 -33.48 0.04
C THR A 653 -11.81 -33.15 0.99
N PHE A 654 -12.23 -31.89 1.02
CA PHE A 654 -13.31 -31.44 1.89
C PHE A 654 -14.49 -30.90 1.07
N TYR A 655 -15.71 -30.97 1.62
CA TYR A 655 -16.82 -30.20 1.10
C TYR A 655 -16.50 -28.70 1.11
N TYR A 656 -16.99 -27.99 0.12
CA TYR A 656 -17.05 -26.53 0.21
C TYR A 656 -18.11 -26.12 1.23
N LYS A 657 -19.29 -26.73 1.13
CA LYS A 657 -20.38 -26.74 2.10
C LYS A 657 -21.27 -27.95 1.82
N GLU A 658 -21.94 -28.48 2.83
CA GLU A 658 -22.74 -29.70 2.72
C GLU A 658 -23.89 -29.59 1.69
N LEU A 659 -24.59 -28.47 1.67
CA LEU A 659 -25.70 -28.23 0.72
C LEU A 659 -25.43 -27.01 -0.16
N PRO A 660 -25.99 -26.89 -1.36
CA PRO A 660 -26.96 -27.77 -2.02
C PRO A 660 -26.35 -28.98 -2.72
N SER A 661 -25.05 -29.16 -2.73
CA SER A 661 -24.39 -30.25 -3.46
C SER A 661 -23.37 -30.97 -2.59
N LEU A 662 -23.65 -32.18 -2.23
CA LEU A 662 -22.77 -33.08 -1.48
C LEU A 662 -21.52 -33.51 -2.29
N ASN A 663 -21.51 -33.30 -3.60
CA ASN A 663 -20.39 -33.64 -4.49
C ASN A 663 -19.47 -32.44 -4.77
N ARG A 664 -19.74 -31.31 -4.14
CA ARG A 664 -18.90 -30.13 -4.33
C ARG A 664 -17.68 -30.19 -3.39
N SER A 665 -16.69 -30.94 -3.80
CA SER A 665 -15.36 -30.84 -3.22
C SER A 665 -14.73 -29.49 -3.58
N GLY A 666 -13.95 -28.93 -2.69
CA GLY A 666 -13.26 -27.68 -2.95
C GLY A 666 -11.81 -27.77 -2.52
N SER A 667 -10.90 -27.41 -3.40
CA SER A 667 -9.52 -27.13 -3.01
C SER A 667 -9.44 -25.77 -2.27
N ASN A 668 -10.27 -25.60 -1.22
CA ASN A 668 -10.24 -24.36 -0.45
C ASN A 668 -9.02 -24.38 0.49
N PRO A 669 -8.04 -23.48 0.31
CA PRO A 669 -6.82 -23.49 1.11
C PRO A 669 -7.05 -23.13 2.59
N LEU A 670 -8.14 -22.45 2.94
CA LEU A 670 -8.41 -21.97 4.30
C LEU A 670 -8.48 -23.10 5.34
N ILE A 671 -8.93 -24.30 4.93
CA ILE A 671 -8.93 -25.47 5.83
C ILE A 671 -7.52 -25.82 6.33
N LEU A 672 -6.50 -25.58 5.50
CA LEU A 672 -5.11 -25.89 5.85
C LEU A 672 -4.62 -25.05 7.03
N GLU A 673 -5.03 -23.79 7.12
CA GLU A 673 -4.73 -22.93 8.28
C GLU A 673 -5.37 -23.49 9.55
N ALA A 674 -6.65 -23.83 9.50
CA ALA A 674 -7.38 -24.40 10.64
C ALA A 674 -6.75 -25.73 11.12
N LEU A 675 -6.38 -26.60 10.18
CA LEU A 675 -5.73 -27.88 10.49
C LEU A 675 -4.35 -27.69 11.17
N VAL A 676 -3.54 -26.75 10.69
CA VAL A 676 -2.25 -26.42 11.31
C VAL A 676 -2.46 -25.92 12.73
N TYR A 677 -3.44 -25.05 12.97
CA TYR A 677 -3.69 -24.51 14.30
C TYR A 677 -4.24 -25.59 15.27
N ALA A 678 -5.09 -26.48 14.77
CA ALA A 678 -5.52 -27.62 15.59
C ALA A 678 -4.35 -28.55 15.95
N TRP A 679 -3.42 -28.78 15.01
CA TRP A 679 -2.17 -29.51 15.30
C TRP A 679 -1.28 -28.76 16.31
N GLU A 680 -1.08 -27.46 16.17
CA GLU A 680 -0.32 -26.65 17.15
C GLU A 680 -0.92 -26.72 18.56
N LEU A 681 -2.24 -26.70 18.67
CA LEU A 681 -2.93 -26.74 19.96
C LEU A 681 -2.90 -28.13 20.63
N THR A 682 -2.93 -29.23 19.84
CA THR A 682 -3.11 -30.60 20.36
C THR A 682 -1.88 -31.46 20.23
N GLY A 683 -0.99 -31.18 19.28
CA GLY A 683 0.11 -32.08 18.90
C GLY A 683 -0.34 -33.29 18.07
N ASP A 684 -1.63 -33.43 17.74
CA ASP A 684 -2.16 -34.58 17.02
C ASP A 684 -1.91 -34.49 15.51
N ARG A 685 -1.08 -35.41 15.04
CA ARG A 685 -0.65 -35.47 13.62
C ARG A 685 -1.80 -35.71 12.64
N LYS A 686 -2.92 -36.29 13.10
CA LYS A 686 -4.10 -36.54 12.25
C LYS A 686 -4.56 -35.30 11.50
N PHE A 687 -4.45 -34.10 12.11
CA PHE A 687 -4.83 -32.84 11.47
C PHE A 687 -3.96 -32.49 10.25
N LEU A 688 -2.65 -32.73 10.34
CA LEU A 688 -1.75 -32.55 9.18
C LEU A 688 -2.01 -33.61 8.12
N GLU A 689 -2.26 -34.86 8.50
CA GLU A 689 -2.59 -35.96 7.56
C GLU A 689 -3.87 -35.65 6.79
N ALA A 690 -4.89 -35.11 7.43
CA ALA A 690 -6.16 -34.70 6.79
C ALA A 690 -5.98 -33.60 5.71
N GLY A 691 -4.99 -32.71 5.87
CA GLY A 691 -4.75 -31.63 4.91
C GLY A 691 -3.89 -31.99 3.69
N LEU A 692 -3.22 -33.16 3.72
CA LEU A 692 -2.14 -33.47 2.77
C LEU A 692 -2.62 -33.54 1.31
N VAL A 693 -3.78 -34.13 1.06
CA VAL A 693 -4.35 -34.24 -0.30
C VAL A 693 -4.76 -32.86 -0.81
N THR A 694 -5.46 -32.07 0.00
CA THR A 694 -5.84 -30.71 -0.37
C THR A 694 -4.60 -29.85 -0.69
N PHE A 695 -3.57 -29.91 0.14
CA PHE A 695 -2.30 -29.19 -0.07
C PHE A 695 -1.64 -29.59 -1.41
N LYS A 696 -1.45 -30.90 -1.64
CA LYS A 696 -0.84 -31.40 -2.88
C LYS A 696 -1.64 -31.02 -4.10
N ASN A 697 -2.97 -31.17 -4.08
CA ASN A 697 -3.83 -30.79 -5.19
C ASN A 697 -3.67 -29.31 -5.57
N ILE A 698 -3.51 -28.41 -4.60
CA ILE A 698 -3.29 -26.99 -4.86
C ILE A 698 -1.87 -26.72 -5.38
N MET A 699 -0.85 -27.33 -4.78
CA MET A 699 0.55 -27.06 -5.12
C MET A 699 0.99 -27.74 -6.43
N GLU A 700 0.49 -28.92 -6.72
CA GLU A 700 0.90 -29.74 -7.87
C GLU A 700 -0.06 -29.58 -9.07
N GLY A 701 -1.35 -29.28 -8.81
CA GLY A 701 -2.36 -29.08 -9.85
C GLY A 701 -2.33 -27.69 -10.51
N ASN A 702 -1.45 -26.80 -10.07
CA ASN A 702 -1.45 -25.41 -10.52
C ASN A 702 -0.85 -25.25 -11.92
N LYS A 703 -1.69 -24.91 -12.90
CA LYS A 703 -1.23 -24.49 -14.22
C LYS A 703 -0.81 -23.02 -14.13
N LEU A 704 0.49 -22.79 -13.98
CA LEU A 704 1.02 -21.42 -13.98
C LEU A 704 0.94 -20.86 -15.40
N SER A 705 0.10 -19.86 -15.60
CA SER A 705 0.13 -19.03 -16.80
C SER A 705 1.01 -17.81 -16.53
N ILE A 706 1.90 -17.49 -17.43
CA ILE A 706 2.77 -16.31 -17.33
C ILE A 706 2.32 -15.32 -18.39
N GLY A 707 2.05 -14.10 -17.98
CA GLY A 707 1.72 -12.99 -18.85
C GLY A 707 0.29 -13.02 -19.38
N GLY A 708 -0.45 -12.00 -19.11
CA GLY A 708 -1.80 -11.80 -19.59
C GLY A 708 -1.85 -10.86 -20.78
N VAL A 709 -2.83 -11.08 -21.67
CA VAL A 709 -3.17 -10.12 -22.70
C VAL A 709 -3.80 -8.90 -22.07
N LYS A 710 -3.39 -7.70 -22.48
CA LYS A 710 -4.04 -6.45 -22.10
C LYS A 710 -5.30 -6.22 -22.93
N ARG A 711 -6.30 -5.61 -22.30
CA ARG A 711 -7.53 -5.17 -22.96
C ARG A 711 -8.02 -3.87 -22.35
N HIS A 712 -8.65 -3.03 -23.16
CA HIS A 712 -9.31 -1.82 -22.70
C HIS A 712 -10.72 -2.15 -22.18
N VAL A 713 -11.05 -1.70 -20.98
CA VAL A 713 -12.36 -1.95 -20.33
C VAL A 713 -12.79 -0.69 -19.56
N GLY A 714 -13.77 0.04 -20.11
CA GLY A 714 -14.20 1.29 -19.47
C GLY A 714 -13.08 2.31 -19.41
N ASP A 715 -12.77 2.79 -18.22
CA ASP A 715 -11.68 3.71 -17.88
C ASP A 715 -10.36 3.00 -17.52
N ALA A 716 -10.33 1.67 -17.60
CA ALA A 716 -9.19 0.84 -17.25
C ALA A 716 -8.55 0.16 -18.46
N VAL A 717 -7.26 -0.13 -18.36
CA VAL A 717 -6.58 -1.18 -19.11
C VAL A 717 -6.33 -2.34 -18.16
N ILE A 718 -6.83 -3.51 -18.51
CA ILE A 718 -6.71 -4.71 -17.67
C ILE A 718 -5.71 -5.67 -18.32
N GLN A 719 -4.71 -6.08 -17.56
CA GLN A 719 -3.86 -7.22 -17.88
C GLN A 719 -4.44 -8.48 -17.23
N ASN A 720 -4.77 -9.48 -18.04
CA ASN A 720 -5.35 -10.72 -17.54
C ASN A 720 -4.39 -11.46 -16.61
N GLY A 721 -4.96 -12.15 -15.63
CA GLY A 721 -4.29 -12.97 -14.64
C GLY A 721 -5.31 -13.54 -13.67
N ASP A 722 -4.83 -14.13 -12.58
CA ASP A 722 -5.70 -14.54 -11.47
C ASP A 722 -6.14 -13.31 -10.67
N GLY A 723 -7.32 -13.32 -10.07
CA GLY A 723 -7.71 -12.28 -9.11
C GLY A 723 -6.72 -12.20 -7.95
N THR A 724 -6.43 -11.01 -7.44
CA THR A 724 -5.56 -10.79 -6.26
C THR A 724 -6.02 -11.63 -5.06
N LYS A 725 -7.33 -11.79 -4.89
CA LYS A 725 -7.98 -12.69 -3.94
C LYS A 725 -7.44 -14.12 -3.97
N THR A 726 -7.15 -14.68 -5.15
CA THR A 726 -6.70 -16.08 -5.26
C THR A 726 -5.36 -16.29 -4.55
N PHE A 727 -4.44 -15.34 -4.69
CA PHE A 727 -3.17 -15.37 -3.96
C PHE A 727 -3.37 -15.02 -2.49
N ALA A 728 -4.06 -13.94 -2.17
CA ALA A 728 -4.29 -13.45 -0.80
C ALA A 728 -4.93 -14.52 0.10
N GLN A 729 -5.99 -15.16 -0.36
CA GLN A 729 -6.69 -16.22 0.37
C GLN A 729 -5.82 -17.46 0.61
N SER A 730 -4.89 -17.75 -0.31
CA SER A 730 -4.19 -19.03 -0.30
C SER A 730 -2.80 -18.98 0.30
N PHE A 731 -2.12 -17.84 0.26
CA PHE A 731 -0.69 -17.78 0.60
C PHE A 731 -0.41 -18.22 2.03
N LEU A 732 -1.04 -17.57 3.02
CA LEU A 732 -0.79 -17.88 4.43
C LEU A 732 -1.15 -19.34 4.79
N PRO A 733 -2.36 -19.86 4.44
CA PRO A 733 -2.69 -21.26 4.69
C PRO A 733 -1.71 -22.26 4.07
N LEU A 734 -1.31 -22.03 2.82
CA LEU A 734 -0.35 -22.90 2.12
C LEU A 734 1.05 -22.84 2.75
N ALA A 735 1.53 -21.66 3.10
CA ALA A 735 2.86 -21.48 3.67
C ALA A 735 2.96 -22.07 5.08
N LEU A 736 1.92 -21.88 5.91
CA LEU A 736 1.83 -22.50 7.24
C LEU A 736 1.79 -24.03 7.14
N TYR A 737 0.91 -24.56 6.30
CA TYR A 737 0.79 -26.02 6.14
C TYR A 737 2.08 -26.62 5.56
N TYR A 738 2.67 -25.98 4.56
CA TYR A 738 3.94 -26.41 3.98
C TYR A 738 5.04 -26.53 5.04
N LYS A 739 5.17 -25.50 5.88
CA LYS A 739 6.12 -25.53 6.99
C LYS A 739 5.84 -26.66 7.95
N ALA A 740 4.62 -26.76 8.45
CA ALA A 740 4.23 -27.77 9.44
C ALA A 740 4.43 -29.21 8.92
N ALA A 741 4.00 -29.48 7.66
CA ALA A 741 4.14 -30.80 7.06
C ALA A 741 5.60 -31.18 6.77
N ALA A 742 6.43 -30.20 6.33
CA ALA A 742 7.86 -30.42 6.11
C ALA A 742 8.62 -30.68 7.44
N GLU A 743 8.28 -29.96 8.50
CA GLU A 743 8.86 -30.18 9.84
C GLU A 743 8.44 -31.50 10.45
N ALA A 744 7.20 -31.95 10.16
CA ALA A 744 6.69 -33.27 10.58
C ALA A 744 7.21 -34.43 9.70
N GLY A 745 8.03 -34.16 8.68
CA GLY A 745 8.58 -35.18 7.75
C GLY A 745 7.53 -35.82 6.85
N MET A 746 6.51 -35.07 6.43
CA MET A 746 5.41 -35.57 5.57
C MET A 746 5.60 -35.17 4.10
N LEU A 747 6.54 -34.28 3.81
CA LEU A 747 6.86 -33.77 2.48
C LEU A 747 8.28 -34.11 2.09
#